data_5bf4f931827a27b6172b5735ace45c15
#
_entry.id   5bf4f931827a27b6172b5735ace45c15
#
_cell.length_a   1.000
_cell.length_b   1.000
_cell.length_c   1.000
_cell.angle_alpha   90.00
_cell.angle_beta   90.00
_cell.angle_gamma   90.00
#
_symmetry.space_group_name_H-M   'P 1'
#
loop_
_entity.id
_entity.type
_entity.pdbx_description
1 polymer ?
#
loop_
_entity_poly.entity_id
_entity_poly.type
_entity_poly.pdbx_seq_one_letter_code
_entity_poly.pdbx_strand_id
1 'polypeptide(L)'
;MHPVAVTERPSEVRPAKTSGWSTFWQTLVRYQSEKVIPWLAVRNTIGVALPLAVGVELGRISSSLVMSTGALNVALSDSQEPYAQRARRMCAASVLVGFAVFSGSLSGRNAISAVLVAAVGAFVAGILVALSTAAADLGAVSLVTLLVYEAFPLTADKAVYAGLLALSGGLLQTVLAVAFWPLRRYVPERRALGDLYLELSRAVASPIRATEPPPASAQITEAQQALAALNRDHSIEGERYRLLLSQAERMRLSLLALRRLRTRIGREKPTGPEVEILDLYFANCSRILGAIGHSLVAAEPARGVDEYLQELQILAERLRQLGGLPEAPQIAALRNDARFQMDALTGQLRTAVDLATSTTPPGLAAFEQREAARPWSLRLGGTLATLRANLHLQSAACRHAVRLAVCVAAGVALARGLELPRSYWLPMTIAIVLKPDFAATFSRGVLRLVGTFAGLVLATELFRVLTPGPAAQVAFIAVLMFLMRCFGPANYGILVTAVTALVVLLIAMTGVSPRTVIAARGLNTVAGGAIALIAYWIWPTWERTQVAEAMAQMLDAYRHYFRAIKEAYVRQDAASFRTLERMRRAARLARTNLEASIDRVFAEPGTPEDTVKLLGGMLASSHRLAHALMALEAGIYTSHPVPARPAFLRFANDVELTLYYLASGLRGSPRTREALPDLREDHHALEHSDDSLTDRYALVNVETDRITNSLNTLTEELLQWIESGKRPGE
;
A
#
# COMPACT_ATOMS: atom_id res chain seq x y z
N MET A 1 3.22 21.30 54.65
CA MET A 1 2.17 20.96 53.67
C MET A 1 2.85 20.53 52.40
N HIS A 2 2.78 19.24 52.08
CA HIS A 2 3.45 18.63 50.92
C HIS A 2 2.70 18.93 49.64
N PRO A 3 3.37 19.16 48.50
CA PRO A 3 2.72 19.12 47.21
C PRO A 3 2.62 17.68 46.69
N VAL A 4 1.41 17.29 46.36
CA VAL A 4 1.08 16.00 45.72
C VAL A 4 1.55 16.05 44.27
N ALA A 5 2.52 15.22 43.94
CA ALA A 5 2.91 14.94 42.53
C ALA A 5 1.85 14.05 41.88
N VAL A 6 1.09 14.60 40.95
CA VAL A 6 0.24 13.83 40.06
C VAL A 6 1.12 13.27 38.97
N THR A 7 1.54 12.02 39.12
CA THR A 7 2.12 11.21 38.04
C THR A 7 0.97 10.69 37.17
N GLU A 8 0.68 11.37 36.07
CA GLU A 8 -0.09 10.79 35.00
C GLU A 8 0.71 9.62 34.41
N ARG A 9 0.27 8.40 34.70
CA ARG A 9 0.73 7.20 34.01
C ARG A 9 0.28 7.30 32.56
N PRO A 10 1.16 6.97 31.57
CA PRO A 10 0.74 6.87 30.19
C PRO A 10 -0.39 5.84 30.11
N SER A 11 -1.49 6.20 29.46
CA SER A 11 -2.58 5.28 29.16
C SER A 11 -2.01 4.10 28.37
N GLU A 12 -1.87 2.96 29.04
CA GLU A 12 -1.59 1.68 28.41
C GLU A 12 -2.65 1.44 27.32
N VAL A 13 -2.24 1.48 26.06
CA VAL A 13 -3.02 0.89 24.97
C VAL A 13 -2.98 -0.62 25.22
N ARG A 14 -3.93 -1.12 26.00
CA ARG A 14 -4.14 -2.56 26.16
C ARG A 14 -4.59 -3.08 24.78
N PRO A 15 -3.81 -3.93 24.10
CA PRO A 15 -4.35 -4.70 23.01
C PRO A 15 -5.45 -5.59 23.61
N ALA A 16 -6.69 -5.36 23.19
CA ALA A 16 -7.80 -6.19 23.61
C ALA A 16 -7.45 -7.64 23.27
N LYS A 17 -7.53 -8.56 24.24
CA LYS A 17 -7.48 -10.00 24.00
C LYS A 17 -8.57 -10.32 22.98
N THR A 18 -8.23 -10.35 21.71
CA THR A 18 -9.15 -10.79 20.68
C THR A 18 -9.27 -12.29 20.80
N SER A 19 -10.36 -12.76 21.41
CA SER A 19 -10.71 -14.18 21.35
C SER A 19 -10.87 -14.54 19.86
N GLY A 20 -10.63 -15.80 19.48
CA GLY A 20 -10.83 -16.24 18.08
C GLY A 20 -12.23 -15.89 17.54
N TRP A 21 -13.23 -15.77 18.41
CA TRP A 21 -14.58 -15.29 18.09
C TRP A 21 -14.64 -13.80 17.74
N SER A 22 -13.91 -12.93 18.43
CA SER A 22 -13.89 -11.49 18.11
C SER A 22 -13.20 -11.24 16.77
N THR A 23 -12.12 -11.95 16.48
CA THR A 23 -11.43 -11.89 15.17
C THR A 23 -12.34 -12.39 14.04
N PHE A 24 -13.11 -13.45 14.28
CA PHE A 24 -14.09 -13.96 13.33
C PHE A 24 -15.16 -12.92 13.00
N TRP A 25 -15.79 -12.30 14.01
CA TRP A 25 -16.82 -11.29 13.82
C TRP A 25 -16.27 -10.01 13.20
N GLN A 26 -15.08 -9.56 13.60
CA GLN A 26 -14.41 -8.42 12.98
C GLN A 26 -14.13 -8.66 11.49
N THR A 27 -13.73 -9.88 11.12
CA THR A 27 -13.50 -10.25 9.71
C THR A 27 -14.78 -10.22 8.89
N LEU A 28 -15.90 -10.70 9.46
CA LEU A 28 -17.20 -10.70 8.77
C LEU A 28 -17.77 -9.30 8.57
N VAL A 29 -17.69 -8.45 9.58
CA VAL A 29 -18.34 -7.12 9.60
C VAL A 29 -17.48 -6.01 8.98
N ARG A 30 -16.18 -6.24 8.77
CA ARG A 30 -15.29 -5.22 8.23
C ARG A 30 -15.74 -4.78 6.83
N TYR A 31 -16.24 -3.55 6.74
CA TYR A 31 -16.74 -2.94 5.51
C TYR A 31 -16.00 -1.64 5.22
N GLN A 32 -15.44 -1.52 4.01
CA GLN A 32 -14.66 -0.37 3.57
C GLN A 32 -15.47 0.43 2.54
N SER A 33 -16.30 1.35 3.01
CA SER A 33 -17.20 2.17 2.18
C SER A 33 -16.46 2.98 1.10
N GLU A 34 -15.23 3.37 1.36
CA GLU A 34 -14.37 4.12 0.43
C GLU A 34 -14.06 3.35 -0.88
N LYS A 35 -14.18 2.02 -0.85
CA LYS A 35 -13.95 1.14 -2.01
C LYS A 35 -15.18 0.89 -2.87
N VAL A 36 -16.30 1.52 -2.57
CA VAL A 36 -17.54 1.38 -3.35
C VAL A 36 -17.53 2.33 -4.56
N ILE A 37 -17.55 1.75 -5.79
CA ILE A 37 -17.46 2.53 -7.03
C ILE A 37 -18.56 2.09 -8.00
N PRO A 38 -19.76 2.69 -7.93
CA PRO A 38 -20.91 2.27 -8.74
C PRO A 38 -20.65 2.35 -10.24
N TRP A 39 -19.98 3.41 -10.72
CA TRP A 39 -19.70 3.60 -12.15
C TRP A 39 -18.81 2.50 -12.75
N LEU A 40 -17.80 2.06 -12.00
CA LEU A 40 -16.94 0.95 -12.39
C LEU A 40 -17.76 -0.35 -12.47
N ALA A 41 -18.68 -0.56 -11.52
CA ALA A 41 -19.57 -1.71 -11.51
C ALA A 41 -20.52 -1.74 -12.72
N VAL A 42 -21.16 -0.61 -13.08
CA VAL A 42 -22.03 -0.50 -14.26
C VAL A 42 -21.27 -0.90 -15.54
N ARG A 43 -20.11 -0.32 -15.76
CA ARG A 43 -19.27 -0.60 -16.93
C ARG A 43 -18.86 -2.06 -17.03
N ASN A 44 -18.42 -2.65 -15.91
CA ASN A 44 -18.02 -4.05 -15.88
C ASN A 44 -19.21 -4.99 -16.07
N THR A 45 -20.40 -4.60 -15.62
CA THR A 45 -21.64 -5.32 -15.85
C THR A 45 -22.00 -5.37 -17.35
N ILE A 46 -21.88 -4.24 -18.05
CA ILE A 46 -22.12 -4.18 -19.49
C ILE A 46 -21.21 -5.15 -20.24
N GLY A 47 -19.90 -5.19 -19.91
CA GLY A 47 -18.92 -6.06 -20.58
C GLY A 47 -19.20 -7.56 -20.40
N VAL A 48 -19.84 -7.95 -19.31
CA VAL A 48 -20.22 -9.36 -19.04
C VAL A 48 -21.62 -9.69 -19.58
N ALA A 49 -22.59 -8.81 -19.40
CA ALA A 49 -23.98 -9.05 -19.77
C ALA A 49 -24.21 -8.94 -21.30
N LEU A 50 -23.50 -8.03 -21.98
CA LEU A 50 -23.68 -7.80 -23.41
C LEU A 50 -23.43 -9.06 -24.27
N PRO A 51 -22.30 -9.80 -24.11
CA PRO A 51 -22.10 -11.04 -24.86
C PRO A 51 -23.18 -12.09 -24.59
N LEU A 52 -23.67 -12.18 -23.35
CA LEU A 52 -24.75 -13.12 -22.98
C LEU A 52 -26.07 -12.73 -23.67
N ALA A 53 -26.46 -11.47 -23.62
CA ALA A 53 -27.66 -10.97 -24.28
C ALA A 53 -27.64 -11.27 -25.75
N VAL A 54 -26.54 -10.91 -26.43
CA VAL A 54 -26.34 -11.20 -27.88
C VAL A 54 -26.34 -12.71 -28.15
N GLY A 55 -25.75 -13.52 -27.26
CA GLY A 55 -25.74 -14.97 -27.38
C GLY A 55 -27.12 -15.63 -27.27
N VAL A 56 -27.98 -15.08 -26.41
CA VAL A 56 -29.38 -15.53 -26.27
C VAL A 56 -30.16 -15.20 -27.54
N GLU A 57 -30.05 -13.98 -28.05
CA GLU A 57 -30.72 -13.57 -29.30
C GLU A 57 -30.27 -14.37 -30.53
N LEU A 58 -28.98 -14.69 -30.61
CA LEU A 58 -28.41 -15.46 -31.76
C LEU A 58 -28.50 -16.99 -31.58
N GLY A 59 -29.04 -17.49 -30.47
CA GLY A 59 -29.08 -18.93 -30.15
C GLY A 59 -27.70 -19.58 -29.93
N ARG A 60 -26.65 -18.77 -29.61
CA ARG A 60 -25.25 -19.22 -29.42
C ARG A 60 -24.80 -19.11 -27.98
N ILE A 61 -25.58 -19.63 -27.05
CA ILE A 61 -25.36 -19.50 -25.59
C ILE A 61 -23.98 -20.02 -25.17
N SER A 62 -23.52 -21.16 -25.67
CA SER A 62 -22.23 -21.77 -25.27
C SER A 62 -21.04 -20.88 -25.59
N SER A 63 -20.99 -20.27 -26.81
CA SER A 63 -19.90 -19.36 -27.17
C SER A 63 -19.93 -18.04 -26.37
N SER A 64 -21.14 -17.52 -26.15
CA SER A 64 -21.31 -16.29 -25.36
C SER A 64 -20.95 -16.46 -23.88
N LEU A 65 -21.17 -17.65 -23.30
CA LEU A 65 -20.72 -17.98 -21.94
C LEU A 65 -19.21 -17.94 -21.81
N VAL A 66 -18.47 -18.50 -22.78
CA VAL A 66 -17.00 -18.46 -22.79
C VAL A 66 -16.49 -17.01 -22.91
N MET A 67 -17.07 -16.22 -23.82
CA MET A 67 -16.74 -14.81 -23.99
C MET A 67 -17.04 -13.98 -22.73
N SER A 68 -18.21 -14.18 -22.12
CA SER A 68 -18.59 -13.51 -20.85
C SER A 68 -17.72 -13.91 -19.68
N THR A 69 -17.28 -15.18 -19.62
CA THR A 69 -16.33 -15.63 -18.58
C THR A 69 -14.98 -14.95 -18.77
N GLY A 70 -14.50 -14.77 -20.00
CA GLY A 70 -13.32 -13.98 -20.30
C GLY A 70 -13.45 -12.53 -19.80
N ALA A 71 -14.58 -11.88 -20.13
CA ALA A 71 -14.88 -10.51 -19.67
C ALA A 71 -14.97 -10.43 -18.14
N LEU A 72 -15.62 -11.39 -17.48
CA LEU A 72 -15.74 -11.48 -16.01
C LEU A 72 -14.38 -11.56 -15.33
N ASN A 73 -13.50 -12.44 -15.80
CA ASN A 73 -12.18 -12.64 -15.21
C ASN A 73 -11.30 -11.40 -15.39
N VAL A 74 -11.34 -10.75 -16.54
CA VAL A 74 -10.62 -9.49 -16.79
C VAL A 74 -11.22 -8.32 -15.98
N ALA A 75 -12.55 -8.29 -15.80
CA ALA A 75 -13.20 -7.31 -14.94
C ALA A 75 -12.70 -7.36 -13.48
N LEU A 76 -12.33 -8.55 -12.96
CA LEU A 76 -11.74 -8.68 -11.61
C LEU A 76 -10.37 -8.01 -11.50
N SER A 77 -9.67 -7.83 -12.62
CA SER A 77 -8.38 -7.13 -12.68
C SER A 77 -8.54 -5.61 -12.89
N ASP A 78 -9.76 -5.11 -13.11
CA ASP A 78 -10.02 -3.68 -13.28
C ASP A 78 -9.90 -2.93 -11.95
N SER A 79 -9.12 -1.85 -11.95
CA SER A 79 -8.80 -1.02 -10.77
C SER A 79 -8.90 0.47 -11.12
N GLN A 80 -8.75 1.34 -10.12
CA GLN A 80 -8.73 2.79 -10.31
C GLN A 80 -7.37 3.35 -10.77
N GLU A 81 -6.47 2.49 -11.24
CA GLU A 81 -5.18 2.88 -11.76
C GLU A 81 -5.31 3.82 -12.99
N PRO A 82 -4.26 4.60 -13.31
CA PRO A 82 -4.19 5.40 -14.52
C PRO A 82 -4.49 4.59 -15.79
N TYR A 83 -5.18 5.20 -16.74
CA TYR A 83 -5.71 4.49 -17.91
C TYR A 83 -4.67 3.67 -18.70
N ALA A 84 -3.46 4.19 -18.88
CA ALA A 84 -2.39 3.47 -19.58
C ALA A 84 -1.92 2.21 -18.81
N GLN A 85 -1.85 2.29 -17.49
CA GLN A 85 -1.47 1.17 -16.63
C GLN A 85 -2.60 0.15 -16.55
N ARG A 86 -3.85 0.62 -16.40
CA ARG A 86 -5.07 -0.18 -16.47
C ARG A 86 -5.17 -0.94 -17.79
N ALA A 87 -4.98 -0.27 -18.94
CA ALA A 87 -4.99 -0.90 -20.26
C ALA A 87 -3.97 -2.04 -20.35
N ARG A 88 -2.72 -1.80 -19.94
CA ARG A 88 -1.67 -2.83 -19.95
C ARG A 88 -2.03 -4.02 -19.07
N ARG A 89 -2.51 -3.75 -17.84
CA ARG A 89 -2.90 -4.79 -16.89
C ARG A 89 -4.05 -5.64 -17.44
N MET A 90 -5.10 -4.99 -17.97
CA MET A 90 -6.27 -5.68 -18.49
C MET A 90 -5.97 -6.40 -19.82
N CYS A 91 -5.12 -5.87 -20.70
CA CYS A 91 -4.63 -6.59 -21.88
C CYS A 91 -3.82 -7.83 -21.47
N ALA A 92 -2.90 -7.70 -20.52
CA ALA A 92 -2.16 -8.85 -19.98
C ALA A 92 -3.09 -9.89 -19.36
N ALA A 93 -4.09 -9.45 -18.58
CA ALA A 93 -5.13 -10.33 -18.04
C ALA A 93 -5.89 -11.05 -19.15
N SER A 94 -6.27 -10.36 -20.23
CA SER A 94 -7.01 -10.95 -21.37
C SER A 94 -6.19 -12.06 -22.04
N VAL A 95 -4.90 -11.82 -22.28
CA VAL A 95 -3.98 -12.82 -22.86
C VAL A 95 -3.82 -14.02 -21.93
N LEU A 96 -3.58 -13.78 -20.64
CA LEU A 96 -3.40 -14.84 -19.65
C LEU A 96 -4.68 -15.67 -19.45
N VAL A 97 -5.85 -15.04 -19.43
CA VAL A 97 -7.15 -15.72 -19.33
C VAL A 97 -7.42 -16.54 -20.58
N GLY A 98 -7.19 -16.01 -21.79
CA GLY A 98 -7.32 -16.75 -23.04
C GLY A 98 -6.40 -17.97 -23.09
N PHE A 99 -5.14 -17.82 -22.67
CA PHE A 99 -4.18 -18.90 -22.56
C PHE A 99 -4.59 -19.94 -21.50
N ALA A 100 -5.13 -19.51 -20.36
CA ALA A 100 -5.62 -20.39 -19.30
C ALA A 100 -6.83 -21.22 -19.76
N VAL A 101 -7.75 -20.64 -20.52
CA VAL A 101 -8.88 -21.36 -21.14
C VAL A 101 -8.38 -22.41 -22.13
N PHE A 102 -7.46 -22.04 -23.01
CA PHE A 102 -6.85 -22.95 -23.97
C PHE A 102 -6.13 -24.12 -23.28
N SER A 103 -5.19 -23.82 -22.39
CA SER A 103 -4.36 -24.82 -21.72
C SER A 103 -5.17 -25.73 -20.79
N GLY A 104 -6.13 -25.16 -20.04
CA GLY A 104 -7.05 -25.91 -19.19
C GLY A 104 -7.91 -26.90 -20.00
N SER A 105 -8.59 -26.42 -21.03
CA SER A 105 -9.44 -27.27 -21.88
C SER A 105 -8.66 -28.38 -22.60
N LEU A 106 -7.42 -28.12 -22.99
CA LEU A 106 -6.57 -29.11 -23.65
C LEU A 106 -6.05 -30.16 -22.65
N SER A 107 -5.60 -29.75 -21.47
CA SER A 107 -5.03 -30.63 -20.45
C SER A 107 -6.06 -31.55 -19.80
N GLY A 108 -7.33 -31.13 -19.73
CA GLY A 108 -8.42 -31.87 -19.12
C GLY A 108 -8.72 -33.25 -19.70
N ARG A 109 -8.20 -33.55 -20.90
CA ARG A 109 -8.41 -34.82 -21.61
C ARG A 109 -7.71 -36.03 -20.96
N ASN A 110 -6.61 -35.79 -20.23
CA ASN A 110 -5.83 -36.83 -19.57
C ASN A 110 -5.62 -36.43 -18.09
N ALA A 111 -5.78 -37.36 -17.16
CA ALA A 111 -5.60 -37.09 -15.74
C ALA A 111 -4.19 -36.62 -15.38
N ILE A 112 -3.17 -37.22 -16.00
CA ILE A 112 -1.76 -36.86 -15.73
C ILE A 112 -1.48 -35.45 -16.23
N SER A 113 -1.88 -35.13 -17.47
CA SER A 113 -1.68 -33.79 -18.05
C SER A 113 -2.43 -32.71 -17.26
N ALA A 114 -3.63 -33.01 -16.77
CA ALA A 114 -4.40 -32.11 -15.94
C ALA A 114 -3.68 -31.79 -14.63
N VAL A 115 -3.21 -32.79 -13.91
CA VAL A 115 -2.45 -32.60 -12.64
C VAL A 115 -1.16 -31.83 -12.88
N LEU A 116 -0.41 -32.15 -13.93
CA LEU A 116 0.86 -31.47 -14.24
C LEU A 116 0.65 -30.01 -14.63
N VAL A 117 -0.30 -29.73 -15.53
CA VAL A 117 -0.58 -28.36 -15.99
C VAL A 117 -1.14 -27.51 -14.84
N ALA A 118 -2.00 -28.10 -13.99
CA ALA A 118 -2.50 -27.42 -12.79
C ALA A 118 -1.36 -27.13 -11.78
N ALA A 119 -0.43 -28.07 -11.55
CA ALA A 119 0.71 -27.88 -10.68
C ALA A 119 1.65 -26.77 -11.18
N VAL A 120 2.00 -26.78 -12.47
CA VAL A 120 2.83 -25.73 -13.09
C VAL A 120 2.14 -24.37 -13.04
N GLY A 121 0.85 -24.32 -13.41
CA GLY A 121 0.05 -23.11 -13.35
C GLY A 121 -0.04 -22.54 -11.93
N ALA A 122 -0.21 -23.41 -10.93
CA ALA A 122 -0.24 -23.02 -9.53
C ALA A 122 1.12 -22.52 -9.02
N PHE A 123 2.23 -23.17 -9.43
CA PHE A 123 3.58 -22.70 -9.11
C PHE A 123 3.85 -21.30 -9.70
N VAL A 124 3.53 -21.12 -10.98
CA VAL A 124 3.69 -19.82 -11.66
C VAL A 124 2.83 -18.75 -10.98
N ALA A 125 1.56 -19.03 -10.69
CA ALA A 125 0.68 -18.10 -9.99
C ALA A 125 1.22 -17.75 -8.58
N GLY A 126 1.75 -18.74 -7.86
CA GLY A 126 2.31 -18.56 -6.52
C GLY A 126 3.56 -17.70 -6.49
N ILE A 127 4.50 -17.90 -7.45
CA ILE A 127 5.77 -17.15 -7.46
C ILE A 127 5.58 -15.69 -7.91
N LEU A 128 4.50 -15.37 -8.63
CA LEU A 128 4.16 -13.99 -9.02
C LEU A 128 3.91 -13.07 -7.83
N VAL A 129 3.64 -13.62 -6.64
CA VAL A 129 3.55 -12.86 -5.38
C VAL A 129 4.85 -12.09 -5.08
N ALA A 130 6.01 -12.61 -5.52
CA ALA A 130 7.30 -11.95 -5.36
C ALA A 130 7.43 -10.64 -6.16
N LEU A 131 6.62 -10.44 -7.20
CA LEU A 131 6.71 -9.26 -8.06
C LEU A 131 5.84 -8.10 -7.55
N SER A 132 4.56 -8.36 -7.33
CA SER A 132 3.60 -7.37 -6.84
C SER A 132 2.25 -8.02 -6.52
N THR A 133 1.41 -7.30 -5.75
CA THR A 133 0.01 -7.71 -5.50
C THR A 133 -0.79 -7.81 -6.80
N ALA A 134 -0.58 -6.90 -7.75
CA ALA A 134 -1.23 -6.92 -9.06
C ALA A 134 -0.84 -8.17 -9.88
N ALA A 135 0.44 -8.57 -9.86
CA ALA A 135 0.89 -9.79 -10.52
C ALA A 135 0.33 -11.05 -9.85
N ALA A 136 0.26 -11.07 -8.52
CA ALA A 136 -0.35 -12.13 -7.74
C ALA A 136 -1.84 -12.32 -8.07
N ASP A 137 -2.59 -11.22 -8.21
CA ASP A 137 -4.00 -11.25 -8.58
C ASP A 137 -4.21 -11.78 -10.00
N LEU A 138 -3.38 -11.34 -10.97
CA LEU A 138 -3.40 -11.87 -12.35
C LEU A 138 -3.10 -13.37 -12.37
N GLY A 139 -2.11 -13.82 -11.61
CA GLY A 139 -1.79 -15.24 -11.46
C GLY A 139 -2.96 -16.04 -10.88
N ALA A 140 -3.58 -15.55 -9.81
CA ALA A 140 -4.71 -16.21 -9.17
C ALA A 140 -5.93 -16.32 -10.08
N VAL A 141 -6.30 -15.26 -10.80
CA VAL A 141 -7.41 -15.26 -11.76
C VAL A 141 -7.15 -16.24 -12.89
N SER A 142 -5.92 -16.25 -13.45
CA SER A 142 -5.53 -17.15 -14.51
C SER A 142 -5.54 -18.62 -14.08
N LEU A 143 -5.03 -18.90 -12.85
CA LEU A 143 -5.05 -20.25 -12.28
C LEU A 143 -6.48 -20.74 -12.06
N VAL A 144 -7.35 -19.92 -11.49
CA VAL A 144 -8.77 -20.27 -11.31
C VAL A 144 -9.44 -20.57 -12.64
N THR A 145 -9.17 -19.77 -13.68
CA THR A 145 -9.69 -19.96 -15.02
C THR A 145 -9.20 -21.29 -15.60
N LEU A 146 -7.92 -21.59 -15.47
CA LEU A 146 -7.32 -22.85 -15.93
C LEU A 146 -8.03 -24.06 -15.29
N LEU A 147 -8.18 -24.05 -13.95
CA LEU A 147 -8.83 -25.13 -13.18
C LEU A 147 -10.30 -25.34 -13.56
N VAL A 148 -11.02 -24.26 -13.84
CA VAL A 148 -12.41 -24.35 -14.30
C VAL A 148 -12.49 -25.00 -15.68
N TYR A 149 -11.66 -24.57 -16.63
CA TYR A 149 -11.71 -25.06 -18.01
C TYR A 149 -11.07 -26.44 -18.18
N GLU A 150 -10.21 -26.88 -17.27
CA GLU A 150 -9.71 -28.25 -17.18
C GLU A 150 -10.85 -29.27 -17.03
N ALA A 151 -11.96 -28.89 -16.36
CA ALA A 151 -13.14 -29.75 -16.22
C ALA A 151 -14.00 -29.86 -17.49
N PHE A 152 -13.69 -29.06 -18.52
CA PHE A 152 -14.40 -29.08 -19.80
C PHE A 152 -13.43 -29.40 -20.94
N PRO A 153 -13.00 -30.69 -21.08
CA PRO A 153 -11.99 -31.07 -22.06
C PRO A 153 -12.51 -30.87 -23.51
N LEU A 154 -11.69 -30.22 -24.31
CA LEU A 154 -11.98 -29.93 -25.73
C LEU A 154 -10.88 -30.49 -26.63
N THR A 155 -11.22 -30.71 -27.91
CA THR A 155 -10.22 -30.96 -28.96
C THR A 155 -9.36 -29.73 -29.21
N ALA A 156 -8.15 -29.89 -29.74
CA ALA A 156 -7.19 -28.77 -29.86
C ALA A 156 -7.77 -27.57 -30.63
N ASP A 157 -8.50 -27.82 -31.73
CA ASP A 157 -9.20 -26.81 -32.54
C ASP A 157 -10.26 -26.04 -31.72
N LYS A 158 -11.09 -26.77 -30.96
CA LYS A 158 -12.12 -26.17 -30.08
C LYS A 158 -11.49 -25.46 -28.87
N ALA A 159 -10.39 -25.97 -28.34
CA ALA A 159 -9.68 -25.32 -27.26
C ALA A 159 -9.05 -23.98 -27.69
N VAL A 160 -8.46 -23.93 -28.90
CA VAL A 160 -7.99 -22.66 -29.50
C VAL A 160 -9.16 -21.68 -29.69
N TYR A 161 -10.28 -22.14 -30.25
CA TYR A 161 -11.46 -21.30 -30.43
C TYR A 161 -12.00 -20.76 -29.09
N ALA A 162 -12.10 -21.60 -28.05
CA ALA A 162 -12.52 -21.18 -26.73
C ALA A 162 -11.56 -20.16 -26.12
N GLY A 163 -10.24 -20.37 -26.27
CA GLY A 163 -9.22 -19.41 -25.80
C GLY A 163 -9.35 -18.05 -26.49
N LEU A 164 -9.60 -18.04 -27.81
CA LEU A 164 -9.82 -16.81 -28.58
C LEU A 164 -11.13 -16.11 -28.21
N LEU A 165 -12.20 -16.84 -27.92
CA LEU A 165 -13.45 -16.28 -27.40
C LEU A 165 -13.25 -15.64 -26.01
N ALA A 166 -12.53 -16.29 -25.10
CA ALA A 166 -12.23 -15.73 -23.79
C ALA A 166 -11.35 -14.47 -23.92
N LEU A 167 -10.33 -14.51 -24.79
CA LEU A 167 -9.49 -13.34 -25.12
C LEU A 167 -10.34 -12.18 -25.66
N SER A 168 -11.26 -12.43 -26.60
CA SER A 168 -12.13 -11.39 -27.16
C SER A 168 -13.05 -10.77 -26.11
N GLY A 169 -13.59 -11.57 -25.19
CA GLY A 169 -14.35 -11.07 -24.05
C GLY A 169 -13.53 -10.20 -23.11
N GLY A 170 -12.29 -10.59 -22.84
CA GLY A 170 -11.35 -9.79 -22.05
C GLY A 170 -10.96 -8.49 -22.74
N LEU A 171 -10.74 -8.51 -24.06
CA LEU A 171 -10.46 -7.31 -24.83
C LEU A 171 -11.67 -6.36 -24.89
N LEU A 172 -12.88 -6.89 -25.06
CA LEU A 172 -14.12 -6.09 -24.97
C LEU A 172 -14.19 -5.37 -23.62
N GLN A 173 -13.94 -6.08 -22.53
CA GLN A 173 -13.90 -5.49 -21.19
C GLN A 173 -12.83 -4.41 -21.07
N THR A 174 -11.65 -4.63 -21.66
CA THR A 174 -10.54 -3.67 -21.69
C THR A 174 -10.92 -2.41 -22.46
N VAL A 175 -11.52 -2.57 -23.66
CA VAL A 175 -12.00 -1.44 -24.46
C VAL A 175 -13.01 -0.61 -23.68
N LEU A 176 -14.02 -1.24 -23.07
CA LEU A 176 -14.98 -0.54 -22.22
C LEU A 176 -14.33 0.18 -21.04
N ALA A 177 -13.26 -0.39 -20.47
CA ALA A 177 -12.53 0.21 -19.37
C ALA A 177 -11.75 1.47 -19.76
N VAL A 178 -11.31 1.57 -21.01
CA VAL A 178 -10.42 2.63 -21.52
C VAL A 178 -11.14 3.60 -22.46
N ALA A 179 -12.32 3.25 -22.98
CA ALA A 179 -13.05 4.03 -24.00
C ALA A 179 -13.29 5.49 -23.64
N PHE A 180 -13.46 5.79 -22.34
CA PHE A 180 -13.66 7.17 -21.85
C PHE A 180 -12.36 7.90 -21.49
N TRP A 181 -11.19 7.35 -21.80
CA TRP A 181 -9.89 7.98 -21.54
C TRP A 181 -9.77 9.41 -22.07
N PRO A 182 -10.16 9.72 -23.31
CA PRO A 182 -10.03 11.09 -23.83
C PRO A 182 -10.82 12.14 -23.03
N LEU A 183 -11.94 11.73 -22.44
CA LEU A 183 -12.85 12.63 -21.70
C LEU A 183 -12.48 12.76 -20.20
N ARG A 184 -11.68 11.84 -19.65
CA ARG A 184 -11.37 11.76 -18.22
C ARG A 184 -9.87 11.60 -17.95
N ARG A 185 -9.04 12.13 -18.84
CA ARG A 185 -7.59 12.14 -18.71
C ARG A 185 -7.23 12.83 -17.37
N TYR A 186 -6.29 12.26 -16.62
CA TYR A 186 -5.77 12.74 -15.34
C TYR A 186 -6.74 12.76 -14.14
N VAL A 187 -7.93 12.19 -14.21
CA VAL A 187 -8.85 12.13 -13.05
C VAL A 187 -8.28 11.33 -11.88
N PRO A 188 -7.68 10.13 -12.08
CA PRO A 188 -7.08 9.38 -10.98
C PRO A 188 -5.91 10.11 -10.33
N GLU A 189 -5.02 10.70 -11.13
CA GLU A 189 -3.83 11.42 -10.69
C GLU A 189 -4.21 12.66 -9.87
N ARG A 190 -5.19 13.40 -10.36
CA ARG A 190 -5.69 14.61 -9.71
C ARG A 190 -6.37 14.29 -8.39
N ARG A 191 -7.16 13.20 -8.31
CA ARG A 191 -7.78 12.75 -7.06
C ARG A 191 -6.74 12.33 -6.04
N ALA A 192 -5.77 11.50 -6.42
CA ALA A 192 -4.71 11.07 -5.52
C ALA A 192 -3.90 12.25 -4.95
N LEU A 193 -3.65 13.28 -5.76
CA LEU A 193 -3.03 14.52 -5.28
C LEU A 193 -3.99 15.31 -4.38
N GLY A 194 -5.27 15.42 -4.75
CA GLY A 194 -6.27 16.11 -3.93
C GLY A 194 -6.40 15.47 -2.55
N ASP A 195 -6.50 14.17 -2.48
CA ASP A 195 -6.56 13.42 -1.22
C ASP A 195 -5.28 13.59 -0.39
N LEU A 196 -4.11 13.67 -1.02
CA LEU A 196 -2.86 14.01 -0.36
C LEU A 196 -2.89 15.41 0.30
N TYR A 197 -3.35 16.43 -0.43
CA TYR A 197 -3.43 17.79 0.10
C TYR A 197 -4.48 17.93 1.21
N LEU A 198 -5.63 17.24 1.08
CA LEU A 198 -6.65 17.16 2.13
C LEU A 198 -6.13 16.47 3.39
N GLU A 199 -5.33 15.41 3.24
CA GLU A 199 -4.71 14.75 4.39
C GLU A 199 -3.67 15.64 5.06
N LEU A 200 -2.85 16.37 4.30
CA LEU A 200 -1.92 17.36 4.85
C LEU A 200 -2.67 18.45 5.60
N SER A 201 -3.80 18.94 5.08
CA SER A 201 -4.68 19.92 5.76
C SER A 201 -5.14 19.38 7.12
N ARG A 202 -5.66 18.14 7.16
CA ARG A 202 -6.11 17.49 8.40
C ARG A 202 -4.97 17.28 9.38
N ALA A 203 -3.83 16.84 8.88
CA ALA A 203 -2.62 16.62 9.69
C ALA A 203 -2.12 17.92 10.33
N VAL A 204 -2.24 19.06 9.66
CA VAL A 204 -1.88 20.37 10.21
C VAL A 204 -2.87 20.81 11.29
N ALA A 205 -4.15 20.50 11.18
CA ALA A 205 -5.16 20.85 12.17
C ALA A 205 -5.10 19.98 13.45
N SER A 206 -4.54 18.75 13.35
CA SER A 206 -4.54 17.77 14.44
C SER A 206 -3.19 17.68 15.17
N PRO A 207 -3.15 17.37 16.48
CA PRO A 207 -1.90 17.12 17.19
C PRO A 207 -1.20 15.86 16.64
N ILE A 208 0.09 15.96 16.28
CA ILE A 208 0.88 14.81 15.80
C ILE A 208 1.41 14.02 16.99
N ARG A 209 1.07 12.74 17.08
CA ARG A 209 1.69 11.81 18.00
C ARG A 209 2.99 11.26 17.41
N ALA A 210 4.10 11.42 18.13
CA ALA A 210 5.42 10.99 17.65
C ALA A 210 5.54 9.46 17.48
N THR A 211 4.64 8.70 18.07
CA THR A 211 4.56 7.22 17.97
C THR A 211 3.76 6.73 16.78
N GLU A 212 3.04 7.63 16.09
CA GLU A 212 2.29 7.33 14.88
C GLU A 212 3.17 7.52 13.63
N PRO A 213 2.85 6.85 12.50
CA PRO A 213 3.55 7.09 11.25
C PRO A 213 3.54 8.58 10.87
N PRO A 214 4.58 9.08 10.18
CA PRO A 214 4.55 10.44 9.67
C PRO A 214 3.30 10.69 8.82
N PRO A 215 2.61 11.84 8.98
CA PRO A 215 1.32 12.11 8.35
C PRO A 215 1.38 12.00 6.82
N ALA A 216 0.27 11.67 6.19
CA ALA A 216 0.10 11.56 4.74
C ALA A 216 1.05 10.55 4.05
N SER A 217 1.62 9.57 4.79
CA SER A 217 2.56 8.60 4.21
C SER A 217 1.90 7.68 3.18
N ALA A 218 0.68 7.22 3.43
CA ALA A 218 -0.11 6.38 2.53
C ALA A 218 -0.50 7.16 1.27
N GLN A 219 -1.04 8.38 1.42
CA GLN A 219 -1.50 9.24 0.33
C GLN A 219 -0.35 9.68 -0.58
N ILE A 220 0.85 9.95 -0.03
CA ILE A 220 2.03 10.21 -0.84
C ILE A 220 2.41 8.98 -1.69
N THR A 221 2.33 7.78 -1.11
CA THR A 221 2.63 6.55 -1.85
C THR A 221 1.62 6.33 -2.97
N GLU A 222 0.34 6.55 -2.71
CA GLU A 222 -0.74 6.45 -3.70
C GLU A 222 -0.57 7.49 -4.81
N ALA A 223 -0.32 8.76 -4.45
CA ALA A 223 -0.05 9.82 -5.43
C ALA A 223 1.20 9.53 -6.28
N GLN A 224 2.28 9.00 -5.68
CA GLN A 224 3.46 8.57 -6.42
C GLN A 224 3.17 7.43 -7.39
N GLN A 225 2.35 6.44 -6.99
CA GLN A 225 1.93 5.34 -7.86
C GLN A 225 1.06 5.84 -9.01
N ALA A 226 0.09 6.71 -8.72
CA ALA A 226 -0.77 7.33 -9.72
C ALA A 226 0.06 8.12 -10.75
N LEU A 227 1.01 8.95 -10.29
CA LEU A 227 1.85 9.77 -11.15
C LEU A 227 2.99 8.99 -11.85
N ALA A 228 3.35 7.80 -11.38
CA ALA A 228 4.35 6.96 -12.04
C ALA A 228 3.94 6.57 -13.48
N ALA A 229 2.65 6.55 -13.77
CA ALA A 229 2.14 6.32 -15.13
C ALA A 229 2.41 7.50 -16.07
N LEU A 230 2.55 8.70 -15.53
CA LEU A 230 2.84 9.93 -16.27
C LEU A 230 4.34 10.12 -16.56
N ASN A 231 5.23 9.21 -16.14
CA ASN A 231 6.69 9.34 -16.37
C ASN A 231 7.09 9.45 -17.85
N ARG A 232 6.17 9.17 -18.78
CA ARG A 232 6.35 9.33 -20.24
C ARG A 232 5.44 10.40 -20.83
N ASP A 233 4.64 11.04 -20.01
CA ASP A 233 3.76 12.12 -20.44
C ASP A 233 4.47 13.46 -20.19
N HIS A 234 5.01 14.02 -21.24
CA HIS A 234 5.67 15.33 -21.25
C HIS A 234 4.68 16.49 -21.48
N SER A 235 3.38 16.23 -21.24
CA SER A 235 2.40 17.31 -21.30
C SER A 235 2.57 18.28 -20.14
N ILE A 236 2.20 19.52 -20.37
CA ILE A 236 2.19 20.61 -19.37
C ILE A 236 1.46 20.18 -18.10
N GLU A 237 0.34 19.44 -18.25
CA GLU A 237 -0.46 18.95 -17.12
C GLU A 237 0.25 17.85 -16.34
N GLY A 238 0.93 16.92 -17.02
CA GLY A 238 1.70 15.87 -16.36
C GLY A 238 2.84 16.42 -15.51
N GLU A 239 3.54 17.45 -16.01
CA GLU A 239 4.59 18.17 -15.27
C GLU A 239 4.02 18.94 -14.08
N ARG A 240 2.90 19.60 -14.25
CA ARG A 240 2.19 20.32 -13.21
C ARG A 240 1.86 19.41 -12.01
N TYR A 241 1.33 18.20 -12.26
CA TYR A 241 1.02 17.26 -11.19
C TYR A 241 2.26 16.70 -10.50
N ARG A 242 3.37 16.50 -11.24
CA ARG A 242 4.66 16.10 -10.63
C ARG A 242 5.23 17.18 -9.72
N LEU A 243 5.14 18.45 -10.14
CA LEU A 243 5.55 19.59 -9.32
C LEU A 243 4.68 19.71 -8.07
N LEU A 244 3.35 19.55 -8.18
CA LEU A 244 2.44 19.53 -7.03
C LEU A 244 2.81 18.43 -6.03
N LEU A 245 3.13 17.22 -6.50
CA LEU A 245 3.59 16.14 -5.61
C LEU A 245 4.90 16.53 -4.91
N SER A 246 5.87 17.09 -5.63
CA SER A 246 7.15 17.54 -5.06
C SER A 246 6.94 18.63 -4.01
N GLN A 247 6.04 19.59 -4.26
CA GLN A 247 5.70 20.64 -3.28
C GLN A 247 5.03 20.04 -2.04
N ALA A 248 4.07 19.10 -2.20
CA ALA A 248 3.41 18.44 -1.08
C ALA A 248 4.42 17.69 -0.18
N GLU A 249 5.42 17.00 -0.76
CA GLU A 249 6.48 16.34 -0.01
C GLU A 249 7.34 17.33 0.79
N ARG A 250 7.70 18.49 0.19
CA ARG A 250 8.47 19.54 0.87
C ARG A 250 7.66 20.22 1.97
N MET A 251 6.40 20.59 1.69
CA MET A 251 5.51 21.19 2.68
C MET A 251 5.33 20.28 3.89
N ARG A 252 5.20 18.97 3.69
CA ARG A 252 5.13 17.99 4.79
C ARG A 252 6.34 18.07 5.70
N LEU A 253 7.56 18.17 5.14
CA LEU A 253 8.80 18.30 5.91
C LEU A 253 8.83 19.60 6.71
N SER A 254 8.54 20.74 6.05
CA SER A 254 8.51 22.06 6.69
C SER A 254 7.45 22.14 7.81
N LEU A 255 6.27 21.55 7.61
CA LEU A 255 5.21 21.47 8.63
C LEU A 255 5.65 20.64 9.84
N LEU A 256 6.32 19.51 9.63
CA LEU A 256 6.87 18.70 10.73
C LEU A 256 7.92 19.48 11.53
N ALA A 257 8.89 20.12 10.85
CA ALA A 257 9.92 20.91 11.49
C ALA A 257 9.32 22.08 12.29
N LEU A 258 8.41 22.84 11.67
CA LEU A 258 7.77 23.99 12.32
C LEU A 258 6.98 23.58 13.57
N ARG A 259 6.25 22.45 13.52
CA ARG A 259 5.56 21.92 14.69
C ARG A 259 6.50 21.50 15.82
N ARG A 260 7.69 20.99 15.47
CA ARG A 260 8.71 20.67 16.45
C ARG A 260 9.20 21.93 17.18
N LEU A 261 9.53 22.96 16.42
CA LEU A 261 9.93 24.25 16.93
C LEU A 261 8.84 24.86 17.85
N ARG A 262 7.57 24.87 17.38
CA ARG A 262 6.42 25.30 18.18
C ARG A 262 6.31 24.57 19.51
N THR A 263 6.47 23.22 19.48
CA THR A 263 6.38 22.41 20.70
C THR A 263 7.52 22.73 21.67
N ARG A 264 8.71 22.98 21.16
CA ARG A 264 9.87 23.36 21.99
C ARG A 264 9.70 24.77 22.56
N ILE A 265 9.31 25.75 21.75
CA ILE A 265 8.99 27.10 22.22
C ILE A 265 7.89 27.07 23.31
N GLY A 266 6.82 26.29 23.10
CA GLY A 266 5.74 26.17 24.06
C GLY A 266 6.10 25.46 25.37
N ARG A 267 7.19 24.69 25.43
CA ARG A 267 7.73 24.14 26.69
C ARG A 267 8.50 25.20 27.49
N GLU A 268 9.25 26.07 26.80
CA GLU A 268 10.01 27.13 27.43
C GLU A 268 9.11 28.32 27.83
N LYS A 269 8.11 28.65 26.94
CA LYS A 269 7.14 29.75 27.15
C LYS A 269 5.71 29.29 26.78
N PRO A 270 4.97 28.65 27.69
CA PRO A 270 3.63 28.11 27.41
C PRO A 270 2.61 29.18 26.95
N THR A 271 2.71 30.40 27.43
CA THR A 271 1.81 31.53 27.13
C THR A 271 2.49 32.62 26.28
N GLY A 272 3.56 32.29 25.59
CA GLY A 272 4.29 33.27 24.77
C GLY A 272 3.52 33.62 23.47
N PRO A 273 3.62 34.89 22.99
CA PRO A 273 2.99 35.31 21.74
C PRO A 273 3.50 34.52 20.53
N GLU A 274 4.67 33.93 20.60
CA GLU A 274 5.23 33.05 19.56
C GLU A 274 4.37 31.83 19.33
N VAL A 275 3.82 31.24 20.39
CA VAL A 275 2.96 30.04 20.33
C VAL A 275 1.64 30.38 19.62
N GLU A 276 1.02 31.52 19.98
CA GLU A 276 -0.22 31.99 19.37
C GLU A 276 -0.05 32.29 17.87
N ILE A 277 1.05 32.99 17.51
CA ILE A 277 1.37 33.29 16.11
C ILE A 277 1.54 31.99 15.30
N LEU A 278 2.25 31.01 15.85
CA LEU A 278 2.46 29.73 15.17
C LEU A 278 1.15 28.92 15.04
N ASP A 279 0.27 28.95 16.04
CA ASP A 279 -1.01 28.27 15.97
C ASP A 279 -1.96 28.90 14.92
N LEU A 280 -1.99 30.24 14.82
CA LEU A 280 -2.71 30.94 13.76
C LEU A 280 -2.10 30.65 12.38
N TYR A 281 -0.77 30.59 12.30
CA TYR A 281 -0.07 30.20 11.07
C TYR A 281 -0.48 28.81 10.59
N PHE A 282 -0.53 27.81 11.49
CA PHE A 282 -0.98 26.47 11.15
C PHE A 282 -2.44 26.42 10.71
N ALA A 283 -3.33 27.20 11.36
CA ALA A 283 -4.72 27.28 10.98
C ALA A 283 -4.88 27.77 9.53
N ASN A 284 -4.14 28.81 9.13
CA ASN A 284 -4.16 29.32 7.76
C ASN A 284 -3.51 28.36 6.75
N CYS A 285 -2.41 27.68 7.12
CA CYS A 285 -1.84 26.62 6.30
C CYS A 285 -2.84 25.49 6.02
N SER A 286 -3.58 25.06 7.05
CA SER A 286 -4.62 24.04 6.90
C SER A 286 -5.72 24.47 5.93
N ARG A 287 -6.19 25.73 5.99
CA ARG A 287 -7.19 26.27 5.06
C ARG A 287 -6.70 26.29 3.62
N ILE A 288 -5.47 26.75 3.39
CA ILE A 288 -4.84 26.79 2.07
C ILE A 288 -4.69 25.39 1.50
N LEU A 289 -4.15 24.44 2.27
CA LEU A 289 -3.97 23.04 1.85
C LEU A 289 -5.33 22.38 1.53
N GLY A 290 -6.35 22.65 2.34
CA GLY A 290 -7.71 22.20 2.10
C GLY A 290 -8.30 22.76 0.79
N ALA A 291 -8.11 24.06 0.53
CA ALA A 291 -8.56 24.70 -0.71
C ALA A 291 -7.87 24.11 -1.95
N ILE A 292 -6.54 23.84 -1.89
CA ILE A 292 -5.80 23.15 -2.97
C ILE A 292 -6.36 21.75 -3.17
N GLY A 293 -6.57 20.99 -2.10
CA GLY A 293 -7.11 19.63 -2.17
C GLY A 293 -8.48 19.58 -2.83
N HIS A 294 -9.40 20.43 -2.40
CA HIS A 294 -10.75 20.55 -3.00
C HIS A 294 -10.70 21.00 -4.47
N SER A 295 -9.85 21.96 -4.80
CA SER A 295 -9.62 22.43 -6.17
C SER A 295 -9.19 21.27 -7.08
N LEU A 296 -8.25 20.44 -6.62
CA LEU A 296 -7.76 19.27 -7.37
C LEU A 296 -8.85 18.20 -7.53
N VAL A 297 -9.66 17.93 -6.51
CA VAL A 297 -10.75 16.94 -6.60
C VAL A 297 -11.86 17.44 -7.53
N ALA A 298 -12.30 18.69 -7.37
CA ALA A 298 -13.42 19.26 -8.13
C ALA A 298 -13.04 19.65 -9.57
N ALA A 299 -11.77 19.85 -9.89
CA ALA A 299 -11.27 20.49 -11.12
C ALA A 299 -11.65 21.95 -11.27
N GLU A 300 -11.76 22.66 -10.16
CA GLU A 300 -12.05 24.08 -10.11
C GLU A 300 -10.86 24.85 -9.55
N PRO A 301 -10.65 26.11 -9.92
CA PRO A 301 -9.56 26.92 -9.35
C PRO A 301 -9.76 27.12 -7.84
N ALA A 302 -8.67 27.13 -7.08
CA ALA A 302 -8.71 27.42 -5.65
C ALA A 302 -9.10 28.88 -5.44
N ARG A 303 -10.24 29.14 -4.82
CA ARG A 303 -10.78 30.49 -4.57
C ARG A 303 -10.56 30.90 -3.11
N GLY A 304 -10.40 32.22 -2.88
CA GLY A 304 -10.31 32.81 -1.53
C GLY A 304 -9.02 32.47 -0.77
N VAL A 305 -7.94 32.10 -1.48
CA VAL A 305 -6.67 31.68 -0.87
C VAL A 305 -5.72 32.87 -0.66
N ASP A 306 -5.87 33.94 -1.44
CA ASP A 306 -4.96 35.08 -1.42
C ASP A 306 -4.94 35.81 -0.07
N GLU A 307 -6.08 35.92 0.58
CA GLU A 307 -6.23 36.53 1.92
C GLU A 307 -5.40 35.73 2.95
N TYR A 308 -5.52 34.40 2.96
CA TYR A 308 -4.74 33.54 3.86
C TYR A 308 -3.26 33.59 3.56
N LEU A 309 -2.83 33.69 2.29
CA LEU A 309 -1.42 33.84 1.92
C LEU A 309 -0.84 35.17 2.41
N GLN A 310 -1.61 36.26 2.36
CA GLN A 310 -1.20 37.56 2.91
C GLN A 310 -1.08 37.48 4.44
N GLU A 311 -2.04 36.84 5.11
CA GLU A 311 -2.01 36.67 6.56
C GLU A 311 -0.81 35.85 7.03
N LEU A 312 -0.39 34.80 6.28
CA LEU A 312 0.84 34.05 6.57
C LEU A 312 2.08 34.95 6.57
N GLN A 313 2.15 35.91 5.64
CA GLN A 313 3.26 36.87 5.59
C GLN A 313 3.22 37.85 6.77
N ILE A 314 2.05 38.33 7.15
CA ILE A 314 1.87 39.22 8.32
C ILE A 314 2.29 38.48 9.60
N LEU A 315 1.92 37.21 9.76
CA LEU A 315 2.28 36.41 10.92
C LEU A 315 3.81 36.16 11.01
N ALA A 316 4.46 35.89 9.86
CA ALA A 316 5.91 35.73 9.81
C ALA A 316 6.63 37.05 10.20
N GLU A 317 6.11 38.18 9.74
CA GLU A 317 6.62 39.51 10.10
C GLU A 317 6.39 39.84 11.57
N ARG A 318 5.22 39.53 12.14
CA ARG A 318 4.96 39.66 13.59
C ARG A 318 5.94 38.85 14.42
N LEU A 319 6.23 37.60 14.02
CA LEU A 319 7.22 36.75 14.71
C LEU A 319 8.61 37.39 14.65
N ARG A 320 8.97 38.04 13.55
CA ARG A 320 10.24 38.77 13.41
C ARG A 320 10.34 39.97 14.36
N GLN A 321 9.24 40.73 14.53
CA GLN A 321 9.21 41.92 15.38
C GLN A 321 9.39 41.62 16.86
N LEU A 322 9.00 40.40 17.32
CA LEU A 322 9.25 39.94 18.68
C LEU A 322 10.75 39.83 19.01
N GLY A 323 11.64 39.78 18.01
CA GLY A 323 13.10 39.67 18.18
C GLY A 323 13.82 40.87 18.76
N GLY A 324 13.10 41.99 19.04
CA GLY A 324 13.66 43.18 19.66
C GLY A 324 13.61 43.20 21.20
N LEU A 325 13.06 42.21 21.83
CA LEU A 325 12.91 42.09 23.28
C LEU A 325 14.08 41.33 23.90
N PRO A 326 14.58 41.69 25.12
CA PRO A 326 15.62 40.94 25.80
C PRO A 326 15.10 39.54 26.18
N GLU A 327 15.67 38.52 25.58
CA GLU A 327 15.27 37.11 25.74
C GLU A 327 16.47 36.18 25.96
N ALA A 328 16.17 34.96 26.45
CA ALA A 328 17.17 33.89 26.52
C ALA A 328 17.65 33.52 25.10
N PRO A 329 18.96 33.37 24.84
CA PRO A 329 19.52 33.09 23.54
C PRO A 329 18.88 31.88 22.83
N GLN A 330 18.54 30.83 23.61
CA GLN A 330 17.91 29.61 23.09
C GLN A 330 16.51 29.86 22.47
N ILE A 331 15.70 30.74 23.06
CA ILE A 331 14.37 31.07 22.54
C ILE A 331 14.50 31.90 21.26
N ALA A 332 15.47 32.85 21.24
CA ALA A 332 15.78 33.66 20.07
C ALA A 332 16.18 32.76 18.88
N ALA A 333 17.02 31.75 19.11
CA ALA A 333 17.42 30.77 18.10
C ALA A 333 16.23 29.96 17.55
N LEU A 334 15.39 29.38 18.45
CA LEU A 334 14.21 28.63 18.06
C LEU A 334 13.20 29.46 17.26
N ARG A 335 13.01 30.73 17.64
CA ARG A 335 12.16 31.69 16.92
C ARG A 335 12.71 32.00 15.52
N ASN A 336 14.02 32.23 15.40
CA ASN A 336 14.64 32.46 14.11
C ASN A 336 14.50 31.26 13.17
N ASP A 337 14.73 30.03 13.65
CA ASP A 337 14.52 28.81 12.87
C ASP A 337 13.05 28.65 12.48
N ALA A 338 12.10 28.94 13.40
CA ALA A 338 10.67 28.92 13.09
C ALA A 338 10.31 29.90 11.99
N ARG A 339 10.86 31.13 12.03
CA ARG A 339 10.66 32.14 10.99
C ARG A 339 11.17 31.67 9.63
N PHE A 340 12.38 31.11 9.54
CA PHE A 340 12.92 30.60 8.27
C PHE A 340 12.05 29.47 7.70
N GLN A 341 11.52 28.59 8.56
CA GLN A 341 10.60 27.55 8.13
C GLN A 341 9.24 28.11 7.68
N MET A 342 8.72 29.16 8.32
CA MET A 342 7.50 29.85 7.90
C MET A 342 7.67 30.49 6.51
N ASP A 343 8.80 31.20 6.28
CA ASP A 343 9.09 31.81 4.99
C ASP A 343 9.18 30.77 3.88
N ALA A 344 9.90 29.66 4.11
CA ALA A 344 10.04 28.56 3.16
C ALA A 344 8.67 27.91 2.86
N LEU A 345 7.87 27.64 3.88
CA LEU A 345 6.55 27.01 3.73
C LEU A 345 5.56 27.94 3.02
N THR A 346 5.58 29.24 3.30
CA THR A 346 4.73 30.24 2.62
C THR A 346 5.06 30.30 1.13
N GLY A 347 6.35 30.25 0.76
CA GLY A 347 6.78 30.17 -0.65
C GLY A 347 6.32 28.90 -1.35
N GLN A 348 6.40 27.75 -0.66
CA GLN A 348 5.92 26.45 -1.16
C GLN A 348 4.40 26.42 -1.35
N LEU A 349 3.64 26.97 -0.40
CA LEU A 349 2.18 27.09 -0.48
C LEU A 349 1.75 27.98 -1.64
N ARG A 350 2.39 29.14 -1.81
CA ARG A 350 2.14 30.04 -2.96
C ARG A 350 2.37 29.31 -4.28
N THR A 351 3.53 28.66 -4.43
CA THR A 351 3.84 27.88 -5.64
C THR A 351 2.80 26.77 -5.89
N ALA A 352 2.32 26.10 -4.85
CA ALA A 352 1.32 25.05 -4.99
C ALA A 352 -0.05 25.61 -5.38
N VAL A 353 -0.43 26.79 -4.87
CA VAL A 353 -1.64 27.50 -5.26
C VAL A 353 -1.57 27.91 -6.73
N ASP A 354 -0.44 28.50 -7.16
CA ASP A 354 -0.23 28.88 -8.55
C ASP A 354 -0.30 27.66 -9.48
N LEU A 355 0.31 26.54 -9.10
CA LEU A 355 0.22 25.27 -9.83
C LEU A 355 -1.19 24.67 -9.81
N ALA A 356 -1.99 24.87 -8.78
CA ALA A 356 -3.37 24.38 -8.71
C ALA A 356 -4.32 25.24 -9.54
N THR A 357 -4.06 26.55 -9.69
CA THR A 357 -4.94 27.52 -10.37
C THR A 357 -4.56 27.78 -11.82
N SER A 358 -3.26 27.74 -12.18
CA SER A 358 -2.78 28.14 -13.51
C SER A 358 -2.71 26.99 -14.52
N THR A 359 -3.04 27.29 -15.77
CA THR A 359 -2.86 26.38 -16.92
C THR A 359 -1.43 26.39 -17.48
N THR A 360 -0.58 27.30 -17.04
CA THR A 360 0.80 27.45 -17.56
C THR A 360 1.81 27.61 -16.42
N PRO A 361 2.60 26.56 -16.05
CA PRO A 361 3.59 26.68 -14.98
C PRO A 361 4.84 27.44 -15.43
N PRO A 362 5.34 28.41 -14.64
CA PRO A 362 6.68 28.95 -14.83
C PRO A 362 7.74 27.90 -14.42
N GLY A 363 8.67 27.56 -15.32
CA GLY A 363 9.80 26.66 -15.03
C GLY A 363 9.88 25.39 -15.90
N LEU A 364 9.01 25.18 -16.87
CA LEU A 364 9.03 24.03 -17.79
C LEU A 364 10.32 23.88 -18.58
N ALA A 365 10.93 24.97 -19.01
CA ALA A 365 12.13 24.96 -19.84
C ALA A 365 13.39 24.37 -19.17
N ALA A 366 13.45 24.37 -17.84
CA ALA A 366 14.59 23.82 -17.10
C ALA A 366 14.50 22.32 -16.84
N PHE A 367 13.32 21.73 -16.96
CA PHE A 367 13.05 20.30 -16.68
C PHE A 367 13.16 19.42 -17.92
N GLU A 368 12.83 19.94 -19.10
CA GLU A 368 12.87 19.20 -20.39
C GLU A 368 14.24 18.62 -20.75
N GLN A 369 15.33 19.21 -20.23
CA GLN A 369 16.70 18.75 -20.53
C GLN A 369 17.18 17.57 -19.67
N ARG A 370 16.44 17.09 -18.67
CA ARG A 370 16.98 16.18 -17.62
C ARG A 370 16.49 14.76 -17.59
N GLU A 371 15.48 14.37 -18.36
CA GLU A 371 14.96 13.00 -18.38
C GLU A 371 15.02 12.32 -19.74
N ALA A 372 16.23 12.14 -20.26
CA ALA A 372 16.49 11.22 -21.36
C ALA A 372 16.04 9.79 -21.00
N ALA A 373 15.19 9.24 -21.82
CA ALA A 373 14.49 7.97 -21.66
C ALA A 373 15.41 6.80 -21.28
N ARG A 374 15.09 6.11 -20.16
CA ARG A 374 15.65 4.78 -19.89
C ARG A 374 15.01 3.74 -20.83
N PRO A 375 15.82 2.93 -21.55
CA PRO A 375 15.32 1.90 -22.46
C PRO A 375 14.44 0.86 -21.73
N TRP A 376 13.38 0.40 -22.39
CA TRP A 376 12.42 -0.57 -21.86
C TRP A 376 13.03 -1.95 -21.55
N SER A 377 14.15 -2.32 -22.22
CA SER A 377 14.90 -3.55 -21.99
C SER A 377 15.45 -3.68 -20.55
N LEU A 378 15.75 -2.58 -19.87
CA LEU A 378 16.20 -2.59 -18.48
C LEU A 378 15.09 -2.93 -17.46
N ARG A 379 13.81 -2.83 -17.85
CA ARG A 379 12.66 -3.16 -16.99
C ARG A 379 12.38 -4.64 -16.94
N LEU A 380 12.53 -5.36 -18.05
CA LEU A 380 12.39 -6.82 -18.12
C LEU A 380 13.52 -7.51 -17.35
N GLY A 381 14.74 -7.00 -17.43
CA GLY A 381 15.87 -7.50 -16.66
C GLY A 381 15.67 -7.43 -15.14
N GLY A 382 15.05 -6.34 -14.64
CA GLY A 382 14.72 -6.19 -13.22
C GLY A 382 13.66 -7.19 -12.74
N THR A 383 12.61 -7.44 -13.53
CA THR A 383 11.53 -8.37 -13.19
C THR A 383 12.03 -9.83 -13.15
N LEU A 384 12.83 -10.23 -14.15
CA LEU A 384 13.46 -11.54 -14.20
C LEU A 384 14.47 -11.74 -13.07
N ALA A 385 15.26 -10.72 -12.75
CA ALA A 385 16.19 -10.75 -11.62
C ALA A 385 15.46 -10.93 -10.29
N THR A 386 14.33 -10.25 -10.07
CA THR A 386 13.49 -10.40 -8.88
C THR A 386 12.92 -11.80 -8.77
N LEU A 387 12.41 -12.39 -9.86
CA LEU A 387 11.92 -13.77 -9.86
C LEU A 387 13.05 -14.76 -9.55
N ARG A 388 14.20 -14.60 -10.21
CA ARG A 388 15.36 -15.48 -10.01
C ARG A 388 15.92 -15.39 -8.59
N ALA A 389 15.93 -14.19 -8.00
CA ALA A 389 16.33 -13.96 -6.62
C ALA A 389 15.38 -14.62 -5.60
N ASN A 390 14.13 -14.92 -6.00
CA ASN A 390 13.14 -15.57 -5.14
C ASN A 390 12.97 -17.08 -5.40
N LEU A 391 13.68 -17.66 -6.38
CA LEU A 391 13.62 -19.10 -6.69
C LEU A 391 14.53 -19.94 -5.76
N HIS A 392 14.36 -19.77 -4.45
CA HIS A 392 15.02 -20.61 -3.43
C HIS A 392 14.05 -20.88 -2.27
N LEU A 393 14.16 -22.06 -1.64
CA LEU A 393 13.22 -22.50 -0.60
C LEU A 393 13.22 -21.64 0.68
N GLN A 394 14.20 -20.80 0.88
CA GLN A 394 14.21 -19.83 1.98
C GLN A 394 13.27 -18.64 1.71
N SER A 395 12.95 -18.34 0.43
CA SER A 395 12.00 -17.31 0.06
C SER A 395 10.56 -17.70 0.43
N ALA A 396 9.83 -16.80 1.09
CA ALA A 396 8.41 -17.00 1.40
C ALA A 396 7.56 -17.19 0.14
N ALA A 397 7.88 -16.44 -0.94
CA ALA A 397 7.21 -16.56 -2.22
C ALA A 397 7.41 -17.93 -2.86
N CYS A 398 8.65 -18.48 -2.82
CA CYS A 398 8.92 -19.81 -3.34
C CYS A 398 8.23 -20.91 -2.51
N ARG A 399 8.28 -20.83 -1.18
CA ARG A 399 7.55 -21.78 -0.30
C ARG A 399 6.04 -21.73 -0.55
N HIS A 400 5.47 -20.54 -0.71
CA HIS A 400 4.07 -20.41 -1.08
C HIS A 400 3.78 -21.03 -2.44
N ALA A 401 4.62 -20.78 -3.46
CA ALA A 401 4.45 -21.32 -4.81
C ALA A 401 4.48 -22.86 -4.82
N VAL A 402 5.44 -23.48 -4.12
CA VAL A 402 5.55 -24.94 -4.00
C VAL A 402 4.33 -25.51 -3.24
N ARG A 403 3.96 -24.91 -2.11
CA ARG A 403 2.78 -25.33 -1.34
C ARG A 403 1.51 -25.25 -2.17
N LEU A 404 1.31 -24.15 -2.90
CA LEU A 404 0.16 -23.96 -3.78
C LEU A 404 0.14 -25.01 -4.89
N ALA A 405 1.29 -25.27 -5.54
CA ALA A 405 1.42 -26.26 -6.59
C ALA A 405 1.07 -27.69 -6.10
N VAL A 406 1.63 -28.10 -4.95
CA VAL A 406 1.38 -29.42 -4.36
C VAL A 406 -0.09 -29.56 -3.96
N CYS A 407 -0.67 -28.56 -3.30
CA CYS A 407 -2.05 -28.64 -2.82
C CYS A 407 -3.07 -28.62 -3.97
N VAL A 408 -2.82 -27.82 -5.01
CA VAL A 408 -3.68 -27.78 -6.20
C VAL A 408 -3.58 -29.08 -6.98
N ALA A 409 -2.36 -29.61 -7.19
CA ALA A 409 -2.15 -30.89 -7.85
C ALA A 409 -2.85 -32.05 -7.09
N ALA A 410 -2.68 -32.10 -5.77
CA ALA A 410 -3.38 -33.07 -4.93
C ALA A 410 -4.91 -32.89 -4.99
N GLY A 411 -5.39 -31.65 -5.00
CA GLY A 411 -6.80 -31.34 -5.16
C GLY A 411 -7.37 -31.81 -6.49
N VAL A 412 -6.66 -31.61 -7.60
CA VAL A 412 -7.06 -32.11 -8.95
C VAL A 412 -7.04 -33.63 -8.96
N ALA A 413 -5.97 -34.27 -8.44
CA ALA A 413 -5.86 -35.73 -8.39
C ALA A 413 -6.98 -36.37 -7.55
N LEU A 414 -7.24 -35.81 -6.36
CA LEU A 414 -8.30 -36.28 -5.46
C LEU A 414 -9.70 -36.11 -6.10
N ALA A 415 -9.94 -34.95 -6.70
CA ALA A 415 -11.20 -34.62 -7.32
C ALA A 415 -11.53 -35.55 -8.49
N ARG A 416 -10.54 -35.93 -9.28
CA ARG A 416 -10.68 -36.90 -10.40
C ARG A 416 -10.74 -38.33 -9.91
N GLY A 417 -9.91 -38.72 -8.93
CA GLY A 417 -9.87 -40.08 -8.39
C GLY A 417 -11.15 -40.49 -7.63
N LEU A 418 -11.81 -39.50 -7.01
CA LEU A 418 -13.09 -39.73 -6.32
C LEU A 418 -14.33 -39.46 -7.20
N GLU A 419 -14.13 -39.10 -8.46
CA GLU A 419 -15.20 -38.76 -9.45
C GLU A 419 -16.23 -37.77 -8.88
N LEU A 420 -15.75 -36.79 -8.09
CA LEU A 420 -16.62 -35.82 -7.42
C LEU A 420 -17.42 -35.00 -8.45
N PRO A 421 -18.72 -34.79 -8.22
CA PRO A 421 -19.53 -33.94 -9.09
C PRO A 421 -18.95 -32.52 -9.14
N ARG A 422 -18.68 -32.01 -10.36
CA ARG A 422 -18.09 -30.69 -10.58
C ARG A 422 -16.82 -30.44 -9.75
N SER A 423 -15.94 -31.41 -9.78
CA SER A 423 -14.73 -31.57 -8.98
C SER A 423 -13.76 -30.39 -9.01
N TYR A 424 -13.79 -29.56 -10.07
CA TYR A 424 -12.94 -28.38 -10.23
C TYR A 424 -13.12 -27.32 -9.13
N TRP A 425 -14.22 -27.31 -8.40
CA TRP A 425 -14.41 -26.37 -7.28
C TRP A 425 -13.49 -26.64 -6.09
N LEU A 426 -13.08 -27.90 -5.91
CA LEU A 426 -12.15 -28.27 -4.84
C LEU A 426 -10.76 -27.62 -5.05
N PRO A 427 -10.01 -27.88 -6.15
CA PRO A 427 -8.73 -27.24 -6.38
C PRO A 427 -8.84 -25.72 -6.58
N MET A 428 -9.94 -25.22 -7.16
CA MET A 428 -10.23 -23.79 -7.26
C MET A 428 -10.35 -23.13 -5.88
N THR A 429 -11.01 -23.79 -4.92
CA THR A 429 -11.13 -23.27 -3.55
C THR A 429 -9.77 -23.24 -2.86
N ILE A 430 -8.96 -24.30 -3.02
CA ILE A 430 -7.57 -24.34 -2.53
C ILE A 430 -6.79 -23.13 -3.09
N ALA A 431 -6.84 -22.90 -4.40
CA ALA A 431 -6.11 -21.80 -5.06
C ALA A 431 -6.53 -20.40 -4.58
N ILE A 432 -7.80 -20.22 -4.23
CA ILE A 432 -8.31 -18.92 -3.76
C ILE A 432 -8.01 -18.68 -2.27
N VAL A 433 -8.19 -19.73 -1.44
CA VAL A 433 -8.06 -19.65 0.02
C VAL A 433 -6.60 -19.59 0.45
N LEU A 434 -5.75 -20.44 -0.13
CA LEU A 434 -4.35 -20.53 0.25
C LEU A 434 -3.57 -19.27 -0.16
N LYS A 435 -3.10 -18.52 0.84
CA LYS A 435 -2.32 -17.28 0.67
C LYS A 435 -0.92 -17.43 1.28
N PRO A 436 0.00 -16.51 1.00
CA PRO A 436 1.34 -16.56 1.59
C PRO A 436 1.34 -16.51 3.11
N ASP A 437 0.45 -15.72 3.71
CA ASP A 437 0.37 -15.50 5.16
C ASP A 437 -0.88 -16.16 5.78
N PHE A 438 -0.82 -16.39 7.11
CA PHE A 438 -1.89 -17.03 7.87
C PHE A 438 -3.17 -16.19 7.91
N ALA A 439 -3.04 -14.90 8.22
CA ALA A 439 -4.19 -14.03 8.43
C ALA A 439 -5.05 -13.93 7.16
N ALA A 440 -4.40 -13.76 5.99
CA ALA A 440 -5.10 -13.73 4.72
C ALA A 440 -5.68 -15.11 4.35
N THR A 441 -4.99 -16.22 4.64
CA THR A 441 -5.51 -17.58 4.39
C THR A 441 -6.74 -17.84 5.24
N PHE A 442 -6.68 -17.56 6.53
CA PHE A 442 -7.80 -17.79 7.46
C PHE A 442 -9.01 -16.90 7.14
N SER A 443 -8.80 -15.59 6.99
CA SER A 443 -9.88 -14.64 6.70
C SER A 443 -10.55 -14.94 5.35
N ARG A 444 -9.77 -15.27 4.32
CA ARG A 444 -10.33 -15.69 3.02
C ARG A 444 -11.08 -17.03 3.12
N GLY A 445 -10.60 -18.00 3.91
CA GLY A 445 -11.27 -19.26 4.16
C GLY A 445 -12.65 -19.06 4.79
N VAL A 446 -12.71 -18.30 5.87
CA VAL A 446 -13.96 -17.99 6.57
C VAL A 446 -14.95 -17.25 5.66
N LEU A 447 -14.53 -16.14 5.05
CA LEU A 447 -15.40 -15.34 4.17
C LEU A 447 -15.80 -16.13 2.91
N ARG A 448 -14.94 -17.01 2.41
CA ARG A 448 -15.27 -17.91 1.29
C ARG A 448 -16.37 -18.89 1.68
N LEU A 449 -16.27 -19.50 2.85
CA LEU A 449 -17.25 -20.45 3.35
C LEU A 449 -18.61 -19.76 3.57
N VAL A 450 -18.64 -18.73 4.40
CA VAL A 450 -19.86 -17.98 4.72
C VAL A 450 -20.51 -17.39 3.47
N GLY A 451 -19.71 -16.71 2.62
CA GLY A 451 -20.21 -16.10 1.39
C GLY A 451 -20.72 -17.14 0.38
N THR A 452 -20.07 -18.32 0.29
CA THR A 452 -20.57 -19.41 -0.56
C THR A 452 -21.93 -19.90 -0.07
N PHE A 453 -22.09 -20.17 1.22
CA PHE A 453 -23.39 -20.61 1.76
C PHE A 453 -24.47 -19.53 1.59
N ALA A 454 -24.16 -18.27 1.87
CA ALA A 454 -25.10 -17.17 1.62
C ALA A 454 -25.49 -17.04 0.14
N GLY A 455 -24.53 -17.18 -0.78
CA GLY A 455 -24.80 -17.18 -2.21
C GLY A 455 -25.60 -18.39 -2.70
N LEU A 456 -25.41 -19.57 -2.10
CA LEU A 456 -26.21 -20.75 -2.39
C LEU A 456 -27.66 -20.59 -1.91
N VAL A 457 -27.87 -20.02 -0.72
CA VAL A 457 -29.22 -19.68 -0.22
C VAL A 457 -29.88 -18.68 -1.17
N LEU A 458 -29.19 -17.61 -1.54
CA LEU A 458 -29.69 -16.60 -2.48
C LEU A 458 -30.10 -17.22 -3.83
N ALA A 459 -29.25 -18.09 -4.40
CA ALA A 459 -29.57 -18.78 -5.65
C ALA A 459 -30.75 -19.75 -5.48
N THR A 460 -30.82 -20.45 -4.36
CA THR A 460 -31.91 -21.39 -4.06
C THR A 460 -33.26 -20.69 -3.99
N GLU A 461 -33.33 -19.57 -3.25
CA GLU A 461 -34.57 -18.80 -3.13
C GLU A 461 -34.97 -18.16 -4.47
N LEU A 462 -33.98 -17.69 -5.24
CA LEU A 462 -34.24 -17.15 -6.59
C LEU A 462 -34.91 -18.20 -7.49
N PHE A 463 -34.39 -19.44 -7.52
CA PHE A 463 -34.97 -20.53 -8.35
C PHE A 463 -36.26 -21.14 -7.73
N ARG A 464 -36.49 -20.93 -6.44
CA ARG A 464 -37.72 -21.36 -5.79
C ARG A 464 -38.91 -20.46 -6.14
N VAL A 465 -38.64 -19.14 -6.16
CA VAL A 465 -39.69 -18.13 -6.42
C VAL A 465 -39.91 -17.92 -7.90
N LEU A 466 -38.88 -18.03 -8.71
CA LEU A 466 -38.89 -17.73 -10.12
C LEU A 466 -38.31 -18.89 -10.93
N THR A 467 -38.95 -19.24 -12.04
CA THR A 467 -38.36 -20.08 -13.10
C THR A 467 -37.96 -19.16 -14.26
N PRO A 468 -36.80 -18.45 -14.14
CA PRO A 468 -36.47 -17.40 -15.08
C PRO A 468 -36.13 -17.96 -16.47
N GLY A 469 -36.78 -17.44 -17.50
CA GLY A 469 -36.39 -17.67 -18.89
C GLY A 469 -34.98 -17.07 -19.18
N PRO A 470 -34.35 -17.40 -20.33
CA PRO A 470 -32.99 -17.00 -20.61
C PRO A 470 -32.72 -15.50 -20.50
N ALA A 471 -33.63 -14.66 -20.95
CA ALA A 471 -33.53 -13.19 -20.84
C ALA A 471 -33.53 -12.71 -19.40
N ALA A 472 -34.41 -13.28 -18.54
CA ALA A 472 -34.45 -12.95 -17.12
C ALA A 472 -33.18 -13.43 -16.39
N GLN A 473 -32.61 -14.58 -16.78
CA GLN A 473 -31.32 -15.05 -16.26
C GLN A 473 -30.20 -14.07 -16.56
N VAL A 474 -30.14 -13.53 -17.77
CA VAL A 474 -29.15 -12.48 -18.17
C VAL A 474 -29.33 -11.22 -17.30
N ALA A 475 -30.58 -10.79 -17.05
CA ALA A 475 -30.86 -9.63 -16.19
C ALA A 475 -30.39 -9.88 -14.73
N PHE A 476 -30.66 -11.05 -14.17
CA PHE A 476 -30.17 -11.41 -12.83
C PHE A 476 -28.64 -11.51 -12.77
N ILE A 477 -27.98 -12.06 -13.79
CA ILE A 477 -26.53 -12.06 -13.93
C ILE A 477 -25.98 -10.64 -13.92
N ALA A 478 -26.62 -9.72 -14.66
CA ALA A 478 -26.24 -8.32 -14.68
C ALA A 478 -26.36 -7.66 -13.29
N VAL A 479 -27.44 -7.89 -12.56
CA VAL A 479 -27.64 -7.37 -11.20
C VAL A 479 -26.57 -7.94 -10.24
N LEU A 480 -26.34 -9.26 -10.27
CA LEU A 480 -25.34 -9.90 -9.40
C LEU A 480 -23.91 -9.44 -9.76
N MET A 481 -23.60 -9.24 -11.02
CA MET A 481 -22.34 -8.69 -11.49
C MET A 481 -22.15 -7.25 -11.00
N PHE A 482 -23.20 -6.43 -11.06
CA PHE A 482 -23.18 -5.08 -10.51
C PHE A 482 -22.92 -5.09 -9.00
N LEU A 483 -23.65 -5.87 -8.22
CA LEU A 483 -23.49 -6.00 -6.78
C LEU A 483 -22.08 -6.50 -6.42
N MET A 484 -21.59 -7.51 -7.13
CA MET A 484 -20.24 -8.06 -6.97
C MET A 484 -19.16 -7.00 -7.17
N ARG A 485 -19.28 -6.18 -8.22
CA ARG A 485 -18.26 -5.17 -8.58
C ARG A 485 -18.40 -3.89 -7.78
N CYS A 486 -19.62 -3.53 -7.35
CA CYS A 486 -19.88 -2.35 -6.55
C CYS A 486 -19.43 -2.55 -5.09
N PHE A 487 -19.82 -3.64 -4.47
CA PHE A 487 -19.64 -3.89 -3.04
C PHE A 487 -18.55 -4.91 -2.71
N GLY A 488 -18.15 -5.74 -3.65
CA GLY A 488 -17.12 -6.76 -3.46
C GLY A 488 -15.76 -6.22 -3.01
N PRO A 489 -15.26 -5.08 -3.52
CA PRO A 489 -14.05 -4.45 -3.02
C PRO A 489 -14.15 -3.98 -1.57
N ALA A 490 -15.35 -3.66 -1.08
CA ALA A 490 -15.60 -3.23 0.28
C ALA A 490 -15.63 -4.39 1.29
N ASN A 491 -16.11 -5.58 0.86
CA ASN A 491 -16.11 -6.79 1.68
C ASN A 491 -16.05 -8.05 0.81
N TYR A 492 -15.04 -8.89 1.05
CA TYR A 492 -14.81 -10.12 0.28
C TYR A 492 -15.97 -11.14 0.41
N GLY A 493 -16.68 -11.18 1.53
CA GLY A 493 -17.85 -12.03 1.72
C GLY A 493 -18.99 -11.68 0.75
N ILE A 494 -19.26 -10.37 0.54
CA ILE A 494 -20.24 -9.90 -0.43
C ILE A 494 -19.83 -10.30 -1.85
N LEU A 495 -18.55 -10.16 -2.19
CA LEU A 495 -18.03 -10.63 -3.48
C LEU A 495 -18.31 -12.13 -3.68
N VAL A 496 -18.00 -12.96 -2.68
CA VAL A 496 -18.18 -14.41 -2.75
C VAL A 496 -19.66 -14.79 -2.84
N THR A 497 -20.54 -14.11 -2.10
CA THR A 497 -22.00 -14.32 -2.17
C THR A 497 -22.51 -14.05 -3.58
N ALA A 498 -22.19 -12.89 -4.13
CA ALA A 498 -22.65 -12.49 -5.47
C ALA A 498 -22.07 -13.40 -6.57
N VAL A 499 -20.76 -13.70 -6.52
CA VAL A 499 -20.13 -14.58 -7.52
C VAL A 499 -20.67 -16.02 -7.44
N THR A 500 -21.03 -16.48 -6.23
CA THR A 500 -21.60 -17.84 -6.07
C THR A 500 -22.97 -17.92 -6.71
N ALA A 501 -23.86 -16.98 -6.43
CA ALA A 501 -25.18 -16.94 -7.06
C ALA A 501 -25.06 -16.74 -8.60
N LEU A 502 -24.17 -15.86 -9.06
CA LEU A 502 -23.90 -15.61 -10.48
C LEU A 502 -23.45 -16.88 -11.21
N VAL A 503 -22.51 -17.63 -10.64
CA VAL A 503 -22.01 -18.89 -11.24
C VAL A 503 -23.10 -19.96 -11.30
N VAL A 504 -23.96 -20.06 -10.28
CA VAL A 504 -25.11 -20.99 -10.30
C VAL A 504 -26.05 -20.64 -11.46
N LEU A 505 -26.34 -19.35 -11.69
CA LEU A 505 -27.16 -18.89 -12.84
C LEU A 505 -26.48 -19.15 -14.18
N LEU A 506 -25.18 -18.88 -14.31
CA LEU A 506 -24.43 -19.16 -15.54
C LEU A 506 -24.48 -20.65 -15.92
N ILE A 507 -24.36 -21.53 -14.93
CA ILE A 507 -24.47 -22.99 -15.15
C ILE A 507 -25.91 -23.39 -15.47
N ALA A 508 -26.90 -22.77 -14.83
CA ALA A 508 -28.30 -23.05 -15.13
C ALA A 508 -28.67 -22.72 -16.58
N MET A 509 -28.04 -21.70 -17.20
CA MET A 509 -28.22 -21.40 -18.65
C MET A 509 -27.78 -22.56 -19.57
N THR A 510 -26.95 -23.49 -19.08
CA THR A 510 -26.57 -24.70 -19.83
C THR A 510 -27.55 -25.87 -19.67
N GLY A 511 -28.73 -25.66 -19.04
CA GLY A 511 -29.75 -26.68 -18.81
C GLY A 511 -29.48 -27.62 -17.63
N VAL A 512 -28.47 -27.35 -16.81
CA VAL A 512 -28.14 -28.20 -15.63
C VAL A 512 -29.00 -27.81 -14.44
N SER A 513 -29.50 -28.83 -13.73
CA SER A 513 -30.30 -28.62 -12.52
C SER A 513 -29.56 -27.84 -11.44
N PRO A 514 -30.13 -26.73 -10.93
CA PRO A 514 -29.49 -25.91 -9.89
C PRO A 514 -29.20 -26.69 -8.60
N ARG A 515 -30.05 -27.68 -8.22
CA ARG A 515 -29.91 -28.47 -6.97
C ARG A 515 -28.58 -29.24 -6.91
N THR A 516 -28.21 -29.90 -8.02
CA THR A 516 -26.93 -30.64 -8.09
C THR A 516 -25.72 -29.73 -8.02
N VAL A 517 -25.82 -28.52 -8.63
CA VAL A 517 -24.80 -27.49 -8.60
C VAL A 517 -24.57 -26.96 -7.18
N ILE A 518 -25.67 -26.72 -6.46
CA ILE A 518 -25.65 -26.17 -5.07
C ILE A 518 -24.96 -27.15 -4.12
N ALA A 519 -25.38 -28.44 -4.12
CA ALA A 519 -24.79 -29.45 -3.25
C ALA A 519 -23.30 -29.67 -3.52
N ALA A 520 -22.92 -29.83 -4.80
CA ALA A 520 -21.52 -30.02 -5.18
C ALA A 520 -20.64 -28.83 -4.81
N ARG A 521 -21.15 -27.59 -4.96
CA ARG A 521 -20.38 -26.36 -4.61
C ARG A 521 -20.15 -26.26 -3.11
N GLY A 522 -21.17 -26.54 -2.29
CA GLY A 522 -21.04 -26.52 -0.83
C GLY A 522 -19.98 -27.51 -0.34
N LEU A 523 -20.10 -28.78 -0.76
CA LEU A 523 -19.18 -29.84 -0.35
C LEU A 523 -17.73 -29.55 -0.78
N ASN A 524 -17.51 -29.22 -2.05
CA ASN A 524 -16.17 -28.94 -2.59
C ASN A 524 -15.54 -27.68 -1.98
N THR A 525 -16.36 -26.69 -1.57
CA THR A 525 -15.83 -25.48 -0.89
C THR A 525 -15.36 -25.83 0.53
N VAL A 526 -16.11 -26.62 1.28
CA VAL A 526 -15.68 -27.08 2.62
C VAL A 526 -14.40 -27.92 2.52
N ALA A 527 -14.39 -28.91 1.64
CA ALA A 527 -13.23 -29.80 1.46
C ALA A 527 -11.98 -29.03 1.00
N GLY A 528 -12.12 -28.15 0.01
CA GLY A 528 -11.00 -27.33 -0.47
C GLY A 528 -10.47 -26.32 0.56
N GLY A 529 -11.36 -25.72 1.35
CA GLY A 529 -11.00 -24.85 2.46
C GLY A 529 -10.26 -25.61 3.57
N ALA A 530 -10.73 -26.79 3.93
CA ALA A 530 -10.07 -27.65 4.92
C ALA A 530 -8.65 -28.06 4.47
N ILE A 531 -8.50 -28.50 3.21
CA ILE A 531 -7.19 -28.85 2.63
C ILE A 531 -6.24 -27.64 2.67
N ALA A 532 -6.71 -26.45 2.31
CA ALA A 532 -5.89 -25.24 2.33
C ALA A 532 -5.40 -24.89 3.75
N LEU A 533 -6.26 -25.00 4.77
CA LEU A 533 -5.91 -24.74 6.17
C LEU A 533 -4.96 -25.80 6.73
N ILE A 534 -5.19 -27.09 6.43
CA ILE A 534 -4.31 -28.21 6.83
C ILE A 534 -2.93 -28.03 6.19
N ALA A 535 -2.87 -27.72 4.90
CA ALA A 535 -1.62 -27.51 4.18
C ALA A 535 -0.84 -26.32 4.75
N TYR A 536 -1.53 -25.27 5.15
CA TYR A 536 -0.88 -24.13 5.83
C TYR A 536 -0.32 -24.56 7.19
N TRP A 537 -1.06 -25.36 7.97
CA TRP A 537 -0.64 -25.87 9.26
C TRP A 537 0.57 -26.81 9.18
N ILE A 538 0.64 -27.67 8.16
CA ILE A 538 1.77 -28.60 7.93
C ILE A 538 3.04 -27.84 7.51
N TRP A 539 2.93 -26.83 6.66
CA TRP A 539 4.07 -26.06 6.16
C TRP A 539 3.82 -24.55 6.20
N PRO A 540 3.86 -23.97 7.39
CA PRO A 540 3.55 -22.55 7.57
C PRO A 540 4.66 -21.64 7.06
N THR A 541 4.27 -20.44 6.63
CA THR A 541 5.18 -19.32 6.38
C THR A 541 4.91 -18.24 7.43
N TRP A 542 5.40 -18.48 8.66
CA TRP A 542 5.18 -17.55 9.77
C TRP A 542 5.92 -16.24 9.52
N GLU A 543 5.22 -15.14 9.64
CA GLU A 543 5.77 -13.80 9.50
C GLU A 543 6.73 -13.46 10.65
N ARG A 544 6.49 -13.99 11.84
CA ARG A 544 7.37 -13.85 13.00
C ARG A 544 8.83 -14.26 12.73
N THR A 545 9.07 -15.13 11.74
CA THR A 545 10.42 -15.52 11.32
C THR A 545 11.06 -14.54 10.33
N GLN A 546 10.30 -13.61 9.78
CA GLN A 546 10.74 -12.65 8.75
C GLN A 546 10.79 -11.21 9.27
N VAL A 547 10.10 -10.91 10.38
CA VAL A 547 10.02 -9.55 10.93
C VAL A 547 11.39 -8.99 11.29
N ALA A 548 12.34 -9.83 11.73
CA ALA A 548 13.70 -9.41 12.04
C ALA A 548 14.44 -8.88 10.78
N GLU A 549 14.30 -9.57 9.65
CA GLU A 549 14.89 -9.11 8.38
C GLU A 549 14.18 -7.85 7.86
N ALA A 550 12.85 -7.74 7.99
CA ALA A 550 12.12 -6.52 7.63
C ALA A 550 12.57 -5.32 8.48
N MET A 551 12.84 -5.53 9.78
CA MET A 551 13.40 -4.53 10.68
C MET A 551 14.83 -4.15 10.27
N ALA A 552 15.69 -5.12 9.95
CA ALA A 552 17.05 -4.88 9.49
C ALA A 552 17.07 -4.08 8.17
N GLN A 553 16.18 -4.38 7.24
CA GLN A 553 16.04 -3.63 5.97
C GLN A 553 15.59 -2.18 6.22
N MET A 554 14.70 -1.96 7.17
CA MET A 554 14.29 -0.61 7.56
C MET A 554 15.46 0.17 8.16
N LEU A 555 16.25 -0.43 9.07
CA LEU A 555 17.42 0.20 9.66
C LEU A 555 18.48 0.55 8.61
N ASP A 556 18.75 -0.35 7.66
CA ASP A 556 19.63 -0.06 6.52
C ASP A 556 19.11 1.09 5.65
N ALA A 557 17.82 1.12 5.37
CA ALA A 557 17.20 2.20 4.61
C ALA A 557 17.27 3.55 5.35
N TYR A 558 17.09 3.56 6.68
CA TYR A 558 17.25 4.75 7.51
C TYR A 558 18.71 5.21 7.58
N ARG A 559 19.67 4.27 7.64
CA ARG A 559 21.11 4.57 7.54
C ARG A 559 21.45 5.28 6.23
N HIS A 560 20.97 4.76 5.10
CA HIS A 560 21.22 5.37 3.79
C HIS A 560 20.52 6.73 3.66
N TYR A 561 19.34 6.89 4.24
CA TYR A 561 18.62 8.16 4.25
C TYR A 561 19.35 9.19 5.11
N PHE A 562 19.81 8.83 6.31
CA PHE A 562 20.57 9.71 7.19
C PHE A 562 21.92 10.12 6.57
N ARG A 563 22.61 9.18 5.92
CA ARG A 563 23.82 9.49 5.14
C ARG A 563 23.54 10.52 4.05
N ALA A 564 22.44 10.38 3.33
CA ALA A 564 22.06 11.35 2.30
C ALA A 564 21.73 12.74 2.89
N ILE A 565 21.12 12.79 4.10
CA ILE A 565 20.94 14.05 4.84
C ILE A 565 22.30 14.68 5.17
N LYS A 566 23.22 13.91 5.76
CA LYS A 566 24.58 14.37 6.07
C LYS A 566 25.27 14.92 4.83
N GLU A 567 25.25 14.19 3.71
CA GLU A 567 25.86 14.63 2.45
C GLU A 567 25.23 15.93 1.91
N ALA A 568 23.91 16.07 2.05
CA ALA A 568 23.20 17.29 1.61
C ALA A 568 23.53 18.50 2.49
N TYR A 569 23.77 18.34 3.80
CA TYR A 569 24.28 19.41 4.66
C TYR A 569 25.70 19.85 4.29
N VAL A 570 26.54 18.91 3.81
CA VAL A 570 27.94 19.20 3.44
C VAL A 570 28.05 19.84 2.05
N ARG A 571 27.36 19.27 1.05
CA ARG A 571 27.58 19.63 -0.37
C ARG A 571 26.60 20.64 -0.90
N GLN A 572 25.35 20.64 -0.44
CA GLN A 572 24.25 21.55 -0.86
C GLN A 572 24.09 21.69 -2.40
N ASP A 573 24.33 20.59 -3.14
CA ASP A 573 24.25 20.55 -4.59
C ASP A 573 23.01 19.78 -5.09
N ALA A 574 22.63 19.98 -6.36
CA ALA A 574 21.46 19.33 -6.95
C ALA A 574 21.57 17.79 -7.03
N ALA A 575 22.79 17.23 -7.00
CA ALA A 575 23.00 15.78 -7.02
C ALA A 575 22.70 15.16 -5.66
N SER A 576 23.15 15.81 -4.56
CA SER A 576 22.86 15.44 -3.18
C SER A 576 21.34 15.48 -2.92
N PHE A 577 20.64 16.51 -3.36
CA PHE A 577 19.19 16.63 -3.20
C PHE A 577 18.42 15.51 -3.93
N ARG A 578 18.82 15.12 -5.15
CA ARG A 578 18.21 13.98 -5.86
C ARG A 578 18.46 12.66 -5.14
N THR A 579 19.64 12.47 -4.56
CA THR A 579 19.98 11.28 -3.78
C THR A 579 19.15 11.23 -2.51
N LEU A 580 19.01 12.36 -1.82
CA LEU A 580 18.21 12.52 -0.61
C LEU A 580 16.74 12.14 -0.86
N GLU A 581 16.12 12.63 -1.93
CA GLU A 581 14.74 12.25 -2.30
C GLU A 581 14.58 10.75 -2.55
N ARG A 582 15.54 10.11 -3.23
CA ARG A 582 15.52 8.66 -3.46
C ARG A 582 15.61 7.87 -2.16
N MET A 583 16.53 8.26 -1.27
CA MET A 583 16.74 7.55 0.01
C MET A 583 15.57 7.76 0.95
N ARG A 584 14.95 8.94 0.99
CA ARG A 584 13.72 9.20 1.73
C ARG A 584 12.57 8.28 1.27
N ARG A 585 12.40 8.10 -0.06
CA ARG A 585 11.38 7.19 -0.63
C ARG A 585 11.66 5.73 -0.24
N ALA A 586 12.92 5.31 -0.32
CA ALA A 586 13.32 3.96 0.08
C ALA A 586 13.08 3.71 1.58
N ALA A 587 13.43 4.67 2.44
CA ALA A 587 13.21 4.60 3.88
C ALA A 587 11.71 4.50 4.23
N ARG A 588 10.85 5.29 3.55
CA ARG A 588 9.41 5.20 3.72
C ARG A 588 8.88 3.83 3.32
N LEU A 589 9.29 3.30 2.16
CA LEU A 589 8.85 1.99 1.69
C LEU A 589 9.27 0.87 2.65
N ALA A 590 10.52 0.88 3.11
CA ALA A 590 11.02 -0.10 4.07
C ALA A 590 10.24 -0.06 5.39
N ARG A 591 9.89 1.14 5.89
CA ARG A 591 9.06 1.30 7.08
C ARG A 591 7.65 0.74 6.86
N THR A 592 6.98 1.09 5.76
CA THR A 592 5.63 0.58 5.47
C THR A 592 5.61 -0.94 5.31
N ASN A 593 6.67 -1.52 4.75
CA ASN A 593 6.82 -2.97 4.68
C ASN A 593 6.96 -3.60 6.08
N LEU A 594 7.72 -2.97 6.98
CA LEU A 594 7.83 -3.41 8.37
C LEU A 594 6.51 -3.29 9.11
N GLU A 595 5.79 -2.17 8.99
CA GLU A 595 4.46 -1.97 9.58
C GLU A 595 3.52 -3.12 9.16
N ALA A 596 3.47 -3.41 7.86
CA ALA A 596 2.67 -4.52 7.33
C ALA A 596 3.13 -5.90 7.82
N SER A 597 4.44 -6.10 8.03
CA SER A 597 5.00 -7.34 8.60
C SER A 597 4.59 -7.51 10.06
N ILE A 598 4.70 -6.47 10.86
CA ILE A 598 4.30 -6.46 12.29
C ILE A 598 2.78 -6.71 12.42
N ASP A 599 1.95 -6.07 11.61
CA ASP A 599 0.50 -6.30 11.60
C ASP A 599 0.16 -7.77 11.32
N ARG A 600 0.90 -8.41 10.39
CA ARG A 600 0.73 -9.85 10.11
C ARG A 600 1.16 -10.72 11.29
N VAL A 601 2.27 -10.38 11.97
CA VAL A 601 2.71 -11.09 13.19
C VAL A 601 1.65 -10.99 14.29
N PHE A 602 1.03 -9.83 14.49
CA PHE A 602 -0.04 -9.65 15.49
C PHE A 602 -1.29 -10.47 15.16
N ALA A 603 -1.53 -10.78 13.89
CA ALA A 603 -2.63 -11.61 13.45
C ALA A 603 -2.32 -13.13 13.51
N GLU A 604 -1.07 -13.54 13.78
CA GLU A 604 -0.69 -14.95 13.91
C GLU A 604 -1.11 -15.54 15.25
N PRO A 605 -1.69 -16.75 15.27
CA PRO A 605 -2.07 -17.42 16.52
C PRO A 605 -0.82 -17.83 17.30
N GLY A 606 -0.86 -17.68 18.62
CA GLY A 606 0.21 -18.12 19.51
C GLY A 606 1.40 -17.16 19.59
N THR A 607 1.27 -15.93 19.07
CA THR A 607 2.29 -14.88 19.27
C THR A 607 2.27 -14.46 20.76
N PRO A 608 3.40 -14.58 21.48
CA PRO A 608 3.49 -14.21 22.88
C PRO A 608 3.19 -12.72 23.09
N GLU A 609 2.51 -12.38 24.18
CA GLU A 609 2.13 -10.98 24.52
C GLU A 609 3.35 -10.07 24.65
N ASP A 610 4.44 -10.57 25.21
CA ASP A 610 5.69 -9.82 25.33
C ASP A 610 6.32 -9.51 23.97
N THR A 611 6.19 -10.42 23.00
CA THR A 611 6.62 -10.18 21.61
C THR A 611 5.80 -9.06 20.96
N VAL A 612 4.48 -9.03 21.22
CA VAL A 612 3.59 -7.98 20.72
C VAL A 612 3.97 -6.62 21.29
N LYS A 613 4.22 -6.55 22.61
CA LYS A 613 4.64 -5.31 23.29
C LYS A 613 5.98 -4.80 22.75
N LEU A 614 6.94 -5.70 22.62
CA LEU A 614 8.29 -5.36 22.16
C LEU A 614 8.30 -4.86 20.71
N LEU A 615 7.61 -5.56 19.80
CA LEU A 615 7.46 -5.12 18.40
C LEU A 615 6.70 -3.78 18.30
N GLY A 616 5.69 -3.56 19.15
CA GLY A 616 4.98 -2.29 19.24
C GLY A 616 5.89 -1.14 19.70
N GLY A 617 6.76 -1.38 20.69
CA GLY A 617 7.78 -0.44 21.16
C GLY A 617 8.78 -0.07 20.06
N MET A 618 9.37 -1.09 19.40
CA MET A 618 10.29 -0.90 18.28
C MET A 618 9.67 -0.10 17.13
N LEU A 619 8.40 -0.38 16.79
CA LEU A 619 7.69 0.35 15.77
C LEU A 619 7.51 1.82 16.17
N ALA A 620 7.08 2.08 17.40
CA ALA A 620 6.94 3.45 17.92
C ALA A 620 8.27 4.21 17.94
N SER A 621 9.37 3.55 18.32
CA SER A 621 10.73 4.11 18.29
C SER A 621 11.19 4.41 16.87
N SER A 622 10.89 3.53 15.91
CA SER A 622 11.17 3.74 14.50
C SER A 622 10.40 4.92 13.90
N HIS A 623 9.14 5.14 14.31
CA HIS A 623 8.36 6.31 13.91
C HIS A 623 8.96 7.60 14.47
N ARG A 624 9.37 7.62 15.76
CA ARG A 624 10.05 8.78 16.36
C ARG A 624 11.33 9.13 15.61
N LEU A 625 12.14 8.12 15.27
CA LEU A 625 13.34 8.30 14.45
C LEU A 625 13.02 8.86 13.08
N ALA A 626 12.03 8.30 12.38
CA ALA A 626 11.59 8.80 11.06
C ALA A 626 11.18 10.28 11.11
N HIS A 627 10.42 10.65 12.14
CA HIS A 627 10.02 12.04 12.34
C HIS A 627 11.24 12.97 12.56
N ALA A 628 12.23 12.54 13.34
CA ALA A 628 13.43 13.33 13.60
C ALA A 628 14.29 13.48 12.31
N LEU A 629 14.49 12.40 11.56
CA LEU A 629 15.19 12.43 10.29
C LEU A 629 14.53 13.38 9.27
N MET A 630 13.20 13.35 9.18
CA MET A 630 12.45 14.23 8.28
C MET A 630 12.51 15.69 8.71
N ALA A 631 12.46 15.99 10.01
CA ALA A 631 12.58 17.36 10.51
C ALA A 631 14.01 17.89 10.32
N LEU A 632 15.03 17.04 10.51
CA LEU A 632 16.42 17.41 10.21
C LEU A 632 16.60 17.71 8.72
N GLU A 633 16.02 16.89 7.81
CA GLU A 633 16.05 17.17 6.37
C GLU A 633 15.40 18.51 6.04
N ALA A 634 14.29 18.88 6.72
CA ALA A 634 13.61 20.16 6.46
C ALA A 634 14.52 21.38 6.65
N GLY A 635 15.50 21.28 7.56
CA GLY A 635 16.50 22.34 7.79
C GLY A 635 17.36 22.66 6.56
N ILE A 636 17.48 21.71 5.62
CA ILE A 636 18.26 21.90 4.38
C ILE A 636 17.50 22.75 3.35
N TYR A 637 16.18 22.72 3.37
CA TYR A 637 15.33 23.41 2.39
C TYR A 637 14.96 24.86 2.81
N THR A 638 15.62 25.40 3.81
CA THR A 638 15.43 26.81 4.22
C THR A 638 16.12 27.77 3.23
N SER A 639 15.71 29.04 3.23
CA SER A 639 16.34 30.09 2.41
C SER A 639 17.79 30.32 2.74
N HIS A 640 18.23 29.99 3.95
CA HIS A 640 19.60 30.13 4.43
C HIS A 640 20.04 28.85 5.16
N PRO A 641 20.37 27.77 4.44
CA PRO A 641 20.80 26.53 5.04
C PRO A 641 22.11 26.73 5.82
N VAL A 642 22.19 26.12 7.00
CA VAL A 642 23.40 26.18 7.83
C VAL A 642 24.44 25.17 7.35
N PRO A 643 25.73 25.50 7.37
CA PRO A 643 26.81 24.58 7.04
C PRO A 643 26.95 23.48 8.09
N ALA A 644 27.43 22.30 7.68
CA ALA A 644 27.68 21.19 8.59
C ALA A 644 28.85 21.50 9.52
N ARG A 645 28.65 21.39 10.83
CA ARG A 645 29.72 21.55 11.84
C ARG A 645 30.55 20.25 11.96
N PRO A 646 31.85 20.31 12.34
CA PRO A 646 32.66 19.12 12.59
C PRO A 646 32.04 18.15 13.64
N ALA A 647 31.45 18.70 14.71
CA ALA A 647 30.77 17.91 15.75
C ALA A 647 29.54 17.18 15.18
N PHE A 648 28.78 17.80 14.26
CA PHE A 648 27.68 17.14 13.56
C PHE A 648 28.16 15.96 12.69
N LEU A 649 29.32 16.10 12.04
CA LEU A 649 29.86 15.01 11.20
C LEU A 649 30.28 13.79 12.05
N ARG A 650 30.82 14.02 13.26
CA ARG A 650 31.13 12.93 14.20
C ARG A 650 29.86 12.24 14.65
N PHE A 651 28.91 12.98 15.19
CA PHE A 651 27.58 12.46 15.56
C PHE A 651 26.94 11.66 14.42
N ALA A 652 26.99 12.19 13.20
CA ALA A 652 26.38 11.54 12.04
C ALA A 652 27.07 10.21 11.68
N ASN A 653 28.39 10.11 11.81
CA ASN A 653 29.11 8.86 11.58
C ASN A 653 28.70 7.79 12.61
N ASP A 654 28.56 8.17 13.86
CA ASP A 654 28.23 7.26 14.96
C ASP A 654 26.76 6.81 14.92
N VAL A 655 25.84 7.67 14.45
CA VAL A 655 24.47 7.27 14.10
C VAL A 655 24.46 6.24 12.98
N GLU A 656 25.24 6.46 11.88
CA GLU A 656 25.35 5.49 10.79
C GLU A 656 25.91 4.15 11.26
N LEU A 657 26.90 4.17 12.13
CA LEU A 657 27.53 2.98 12.70
C LEU A 657 26.57 2.22 13.62
N THR A 658 25.84 2.92 14.48
CA THR A 658 24.81 2.35 15.35
C THR A 658 23.73 1.63 14.52
N LEU A 659 23.15 2.29 13.49
CA LEU A 659 22.14 1.69 12.62
C LEU A 659 22.69 0.46 11.89
N TYR A 660 23.94 0.47 11.46
CA TYR A 660 24.60 -0.68 10.84
C TYR A 660 24.74 -1.86 11.80
N TYR A 661 25.18 -1.63 13.01
CA TYR A 661 25.34 -2.69 14.01
C TYR A 661 24.02 -3.31 14.43
N LEU A 662 22.98 -2.49 14.62
CA LEU A 662 21.64 -2.98 14.91
C LEU A 662 21.08 -3.85 13.78
N ALA A 663 21.23 -3.43 12.52
CA ALA A 663 20.80 -4.24 11.36
C ALA A 663 21.59 -5.56 11.25
N SER A 664 22.89 -5.51 11.50
CA SER A 664 23.76 -6.70 11.49
C SER A 664 23.42 -7.67 12.64
N GLY A 665 23.08 -7.14 13.82
CA GLY A 665 22.66 -7.92 14.98
C GLY A 665 21.39 -8.73 14.71
N LEU A 666 20.40 -8.12 14.07
CA LEU A 666 19.17 -8.79 13.65
C LEU A 666 19.41 -9.91 12.64
N ARG A 667 20.48 -9.85 11.86
CA ARG A 667 20.91 -10.89 10.90
C ARG A 667 21.84 -11.95 11.49
N GLY A 668 22.03 -11.93 12.82
CA GLY A 668 22.80 -12.97 13.50
C GLY A 668 24.28 -12.63 13.79
N SER A 669 24.67 -11.38 13.66
CA SER A 669 26.00 -10.87 14.05
C SER A 669 25.87 -9.93 15.25
N PRO A 670 25.46 -10.41 16.43
CA PRO A 670 25.20 -9.55 17.58
C PRO A 670 26.46 -8.84 18.05
N ARG A 671 26.33 -7.57 18.43
CA ARG A 671 27.33 -6.79 19.13
C ARG A 671 26.89 -6.57 20.56
N THR A 672 27.84 -6.52 21.47
CA THR A 672 27.57 -6.10 22.84
C THR A 672 27.24 -4.60 22.88
N ARG A 673 26.49 -4.18 23.89
CA ARG A 673 26.16 -2.76 24.10
C ARG A 673 27.41 -1.86 24.18
N GLU A 674 28.50 -2.39 24.77
CA GLU A 674 29.79 -1.72 24.90
C GLU A 674 30.48 -1.45 23.56
N ALA A 675 30.10 -2.14 22.50
CA ALA A 675 30.66 -1.92 21.16
C ALA A 675 29.92 -0.84 20.36
N LEU A 676 28.82 -0.29 20.87
CA LEU A 676 28.07 0.77 20.22
C LEU A 676 28.59 2.15 20.62
N PRO A 677 28.59 3.15 19.70
CA PRO A 677 28.95 4.53 20.02
C PRO A 677 28.03 5.16 21.08
N ASP A 678 28.57 6.04 21.91
CA ASP A 678 27.78 6.83 22.86
C ASP A 678 27.23 8.10 22.17
N LEU A 679 26.05 7.95 21.56
CA LEU A 679 25.39 9.05 20.87
C LEU A 679 25.01 10.21 21.80
N ARG A 680 24.94 9.98 23.12
CA ARG A 680 24.64 11.04 24.09
C ARG A 680 25.85 11.95 24.29
N GLU A 681 27.04 11.38 24.38
CA GLU A 681 28.29 12.14 24.45
C GLU A 681 28.50 12.98 23.18
N ASP A 682 28.28 12.38 21.99
CA ASP A 682 28.38 13.10 20.71
C ASP A 682 27.37 14.24 20.60
N HIS A 683 26.14 14.04 21.07
CA HIS A 683 25.13 15.11 21.09
C HIS A 683 25.53 16.24 22.04
N HIS A 684 26.06 15.94 23.23
CA HIS A 684 26.57 16.95 24.15
C HIS A 684 27.73 17.75 23.53
N ALA A 685 28.65 17.09 22.85
CA ALA A 685 29.74 17.76 22.14
C ALA A 685 29.22 18.67 21.01
N LEU A 686 28.13 18.30 20.37
CA LEU A 686 27.47 19.09 19.33
C LEU A 686 26.75 20.32 19.94
N GLU A 687 26.11 20.18 21.08
CA GLU A 687 25.39 21.28 21.75
C GLU A 687 26.33 22.35 22.31
N HIS A 688 27.50 21.94 22.81
CA HIS A 688 28.48 22.80 23.46
C HIS A 688 29.61 23.26 22.51
N SER A 689 29.49 23.04 21.19
CA SER A 689 30.50 23.54 20.27
C SER A 689 30.47 25.08 20.21
N ASP A 690 31.60 25.71 20.56
CA ASP A 690 31.84 27.17 20.50
C ASP A 690 31.87 27.66 19.05
N ASP A 691 30.69 27.96 18.51
CA ASP A 691 30.57 28.44 17.13
C ASP A 691 29.85 29.79 17.12
N SER A 692 30.35 30.75 16.38
CA SER A 692 29.76 32.09 16.23
C SER A 692 28.36 32.07 15.58
N LEU A 693 27.91 30.89 15.14
CA LEU A 693 26.62 30.64 14.48
C LEU A 693 25.65 29.80 15.33
N THR A 694 25.90 29.64 16.65
CA THR A 694 25.09 28.79 17.56
C THR A 694 23.59 29.06 17.48
N ASP A 695 23.18 30.30 17.25
CA ASP A 695 21.79 30.72 17.14
C ASP A 695 21.05 30.12 15.91
N ARG A 696 21.78 29.57 14.93
CA ARG A 696 21.23 29.02 13.71
C ARG A 696 21.09 27.50 13.69
N TYR A 697 21.59 26.82 14.74
CA TYR A 697 21.60 25.36 14.84
C TYR A 697 20.53 24.78 15.75
N ALA A 698 19.55 25.58 16.20
CA ALA A 698 18.55 25.15 17.16
C ALA A 698 17.76 23.93 16.66
N LEU A 699 17.32 23.91 15.39
CA LEU A 699 16.64 22.77 14.80
C LEU A 699 17.54 21.52 14.76
N VAL A 700 18.80 21.67 14.35
CA VAL A 700 19.77 20.57 14.29
C VAL A 700 19.97 19.97 15.70
N ASN A 701 20.18 20.80 16.72
CA ASN A 701 20.38 20.37 18.10
C ASN A 701 19.15 19.66 18.65
N VAL A 702 17.93 20.18 18.39
CA VAL A 702 16.67 19.53 18.80
C VAL A 702 16.49 18.17 18.14
N GLU A 703 16.75 18.04 16.86
CA GLU A 703 16.51 16.79 16.14
C GLU A 703 17.61 15.75 16.38
N THR A 704 18.87 16.17 16.63
CA THR A 704 19.95 15.27 17.04
C THR A 704 19.71 14.69 18.44
N ASP A 705 19.18 15.47 19.40
CA ASP A 705 18.71 14.93 20.71
C ASP A 705 17.63 13.85 20.52
N ARG A 706 16.67 14.10 19.63
CA ARG A 706 15.58 13.14 19.35
C ARG A 706 16.06 11.88 18.64
N ILE A 707 16.99 12.01 17.71
CA ILE A 707 17.65 10.89 17.05
C ILE A 707 18.34 10.04 18.10
N THR A 708 19.13 10.67 19.01
CA THR A 708 19.80 10.00 20.13
C THR A 708 18.80 9.24 21.01
N ASN A 709 17.74 9.92 21.48
CA ASN A 709 16.73 9.32 22.33
C ASN A 709 15.99 8.16 21.65
N SER A 710 15.65 8.33 20.36
CA SER A 710 14.94 7.30 19.59
C SER A 710 15.81 6.08 19.32
N LEU A 711 17.09 6.29 18.99
CA LEU A 711 18.05 5.22 18.75
C LEU A 711 18.42 4.48 20.04
N ASN A 712 18.64 5.18 21.14
CA ASN A 712 18.94 4.54 22.42
C ASN A 712 17.77 3.66 22.88
N THR A 713 16.51 4.14 22.77
CA THR A 713 15.34 3.33 23.07
C THR A 713 15.23 2.12 22.14
N LEU A 714 15.44 2.33 20.85
CA LEU A 714 15.37 1.25 19.85
C LEU A 714 16.49 0.21 20.08
N THR A 715 17.68 0.65 20.48
CA THR A 715 18.81 -0.21 20.83
C THR A 715 18.47 -1.12 22.00
N GLU A 716 17.91 -0.56 23.08
CA GLU A 716 17.48 -1.35 24.26
C GLU A 716 16.45 -2.41 23.87
N GLU A 717 15.43 -2.01 23.11
CA GLU A 717 14.37 -2.91 22.64
C GLU A 717 14.90 -4.02 21.71
N LEU A 718 15.86 -3.70 20.82
CA LEU A 718 16.48 -4.67 19.90
C LEU A 718 17.45 -5.61 20.65
N LEU A 719 18.24 -5.13 21.58
CA LEU A 719 19.11 -5.97 22.40
C LEU A 719 18.28 -6.95 23.23
N GLN A 720 17.20 -6.48 23.85
CA GLN A 720 16.26 -7.34 24.57
C GLN A 720 15.63 -8.40 23.64
N TRP A 721 15.31 -8.05 22.39
CA TRP A 721 14.82 -9.01 21.40
C TRP A 721 15.86 -10.08 21.09
N ILE A 722 17.11 -9.68 20.85
CA ILE A 722 18.22 -10.60 20.49
C ILE A 722 18.55 -11.51 21.68
N GLU A 723 18.62 -10.98 22.92
CA GLU A 723 18.94 -11.71 24.14
C GLU A 723 17.84 -12.70 24.56
N SER A 724 16.58 -12.39 24.27
CA SER A 724 15.46 -13.30 24.57
C SER A 724 15.51 -14.62 23.81
N GLY A 725 16.54 -14.87 23.00
CA GLY A 725 16.75 -16.13 22.27
C GLY A 725 15.69 -16.42 21.21
N LYS A 726 14.81 -15.47 20.92
CA LYS A 726 13.75 -15.59 19.91
C LYS A 726 14.33 -15.49 18.49
N ARG A 727 15.38 -16.31 18.22
CA ARG A 727 15.86 -16.48 16.84
C ARG A 727 14.72 -17.06 16.00
N PRO A 728 14.44 -16.48 14.84
CA PRO A 728 13.49 -17.09 13.94
C PRO A 728 14.07 -18.40 13.43
N GLY A 729 13.65 -19.53 13.99
CA GLY A 729 14.05 -20.84 13.48
C GLY A 729 14.32 -21.94 14.50
N GLU A 730 14.32 -21.68 15.82
CA GLU A 730 14.34 -22.73 16.87
C GLU A 730 12.96 -22.91 17.51
#